data_224d034be2b95d05324880f001953831
#
_entry.id   224d034be2b95d05324880f001953831
#
_cell.length_a   1.000
_cell.length_b   1.000
_cell.length_c   1.000
_cell.angle_alpha   90.00
_cell.angle_beta   90.00
_cell.angle_gamma   90.00
#
_symmetry.space_group_name_H-M   'P 1'
#
loop_
_entity.id
_entity.type
_entity.pdbx_description
1 polymer ?
#
loop_
_entity_poly.entity_id
_entity_poly.type
_entity_poly.pdbx_seq_one_letter_code
_entity_poly.pdbx_strand_id
1 'polypeptide(L)'
;MRRATKWRPFFLRHFLGANKIMIASKKSFEPHSREQLPGSKKIYAAGKLHADLRVPMREIELSPTKSFSGGMEVNEPVRVYDCSGPWGDPNFNGNPDEGLPALRRDWILQRGDVAEFSGREVKPMDNGYLSGKHAEFASQAEKNRLVEFPGLTGWHRQPLRASQGHPVTQLWYAKQGIITPEMEFIAIRENMGRAKMAGLAKDNGRNVLEKQHAGSSQLANSEFTPSVFKKFPQRIPKEITPEFVRSEVAAGRAIIPSNINHPELEPMIIGRNFLVKINANIGNSAVASSIEEEVEKMRWATKWGADTVMDLSTGKNIHATREWILRNSPVPIGTVPIYQALEKVGGKAEELTWEIYRDTLIEQAEQGVDYFTVHAGVLLRFIPLTARRMTGIVSRGGSILAKWCLAHHQENFTYTHWDEICDIMAAYDVSFSIGDGLRPGSIADANDEAQFGELQVQGELTTRAWAKGVQVMNEGPGHVPLHMIEENMAKQLEWCHEAPFYTLGPLTTDIAPGYDHITSGIGAAMIGWHGCAMLCYVTPKEHLGLPDKKDVKDGVIAYKIAAHAADLAKGHPGAQFRDNALSKARFEFRWEDQFNLSLDPVTAREFHDETLPQEGAKTAHFCSMCGPHFCSMKITEDVRKYAAEQGIAEEEALKKGMEAKSKEFVEQGAEVYAKI
;
A
#
# COMPACT_ATOMS: atom_id res chain seq x y z
N MET A 1 23.00 6.99 66.21
CA MET A 1 23.93 6.09 65.50
C MET A 1 23.54 6.00 64.04
N ARG A 2 24.25 6.74 63.21
CA ARG A 2 23.99 6.82 61.73
C ARG A 2 24.88 5.75 61.08
N ARG A 3 24.32 4.85 60.29
CA ARG A 3 25.10 4.00 59.39
C ARG A 3 25.00 4.61 57.98
N ALA A 4 26.13 5.13 57.53
CA ALA A 4 26.34 5.56 56.17
C ALA A 4 26.57 4.34 55.29
N THR A 5 25.74 4.12 54.27
CA THR A 5 25.94 3.17 53.20
C THR A 5 26.81 3.82 52.11
N LYS A 6 28.03 3.30 51.97
CA LYS A 6 29.00 3.69 50.95
C LYS A 6 28.48 3.22 49.59
N TRP A 7 28.22 4.17 48.69
CA TRP A 7 28.12 3.92 47.25
C TRP A 7 29.51 3.64 46.71
N ARG A 8 29.73 2.45 46.14
CA ARG A 8 30.91 2.16 45.32
C ARG A 8 30.58 2.60 43.87
N PRO A 9 31.51 3.29 43.18
CA PRO A 9 31.35 3.58 41.78
C PRO A 9 31.53 2.30 40.98
N PHE A 10 30.51 1.94 40.18
CA PHE A 10 30.65 0.93 39.16
C PHE A 10 31.55 1.48 38.06
N PHE A 11 32.72 0.89 37.96
CA PHE A 11 33.73 1.20 36.94
C PHE A 11 33.16 0.99 35.55
N LEU A 12 33.15 2.07 34.75
CA LEU A 12 33.16 2.05 33.30
C LEU A 12 34.45 1.28 32.86
N ARG A 13 34.32 0.00 32.65
CA ARG A 13 35.34 -0.79 31.90
C ARG A 13 34.59 -1.57 30.83
N HIS A 14 35.04 -1.36 29.60
CA HIS A 14 34.72 -2.11 28.38
C HIS A 14 33.43 -1.69 27.63
N PHE A 15 33.43 -0.49 27.07
CA PHE A 15 32.86 -0.27 25.75
C PHE A 15 33.95 0.25 24.78
N LEU A 16 35.10 -0.43 24.77
CA LEU A 16 35.93 -0.55 23.59
C LEU A 16 35.74 -1.97 23.02
N GLY A 17 34.45 -2.32 22.85
CA GLY A 17 34.02 -3.36 21.94
C GLY A 17 34.26 -2.82 20.56
N ALA A 18 35.25 -3.37 19.84
CA ALA A 18 35.42 -3.21 18.43
C ALA A 18 34.01 -3.15 17.77
N ASN A 19 33.72 -2.06 17.10
CA ASN A 19 32.71 -2.05 16.04
C ASN A 19 33.11 -3.22 15.13
N LYS A 20 32.55 -4.40 15.37
CA LYS A 20 32.43 -5.41 14.34
C LYS A 20 31.56 -4.77 13.28
N ILE A 21 32.21 -4.04 12.38
CA ILE A 21 31.69 -3.80 11.07
C ILE A 21 31.33 -5.19 10.59
N MET A 22 30.05 -5.53 10.56
CA MET A 22 29.61 -6.75 9.93
C MET A 22 30.05 -6.63 8.48
N ILE A 23 31.19 -7.25 8.16
CA ILE A 23 31.58 -7.54 6.81
C ILE A 23 30.48 -8.48 6.34
N ALA A 24 29.53 -7.95 5.58
CA ALA A 24 28.57 -8.78 4.91
C ALA A 24 29.39 -9.78 4.09
N SER A 25 29.39 -11.04 4.49
CA SER A 25 29.76 -12.12 3.58
C SER A 25 28.93 -11.89 2.32
N LYS A 26 29.44 -12.21 1.11
CA LYS A 26 28.64 -12.34 -0.10
C LYS A 26 27.50 -13.32 0.22
N LYS A 27 26.44 -12.85 0.87
CA LYS A 27 25.19 -13.57 0.90
C LYS A 27 24.65 -13.39 -0.51
N SER A 28 24.77 -14.42 -1.32
CA SER A 28 23.91 -14.56 -2.49
C SER A 28 22.48 -14.36 -1.99
N PHE A 29 21.70 -13.57 -2.72
CA PHE A 29 20.25 -13.51 -2.49
C PHE A 29 19.74 -14.95 -2.35
N GLU A 30 18.90 -15.22 -1.34
CA GLU A 30 18.29 -16.53 -1.23
C GLU A 30 17.68 -16.89 -2.58
N PRO A 31 17.88 -18.13 -3.07
CA PRO A 31 17.26 -18.56 -4.32
C PRO A 31 15.79 -18.17 -4.22
N HIS A 32 15.29 -17.45 -5.21
CA HIS A 32 13.90 -17.07 -5.22
C HIS A 32 13.07 -18.28 -4.87
N SER A 33 12.30 -18.18 -3.80
CA SER A 33 11.11 -18.99 -3.74
C SER A 33 10.25 -18.52 -4.91
N ARG A 34 10.39 -19.18 -6.06
CA ARG A 34 9.49 -19.07 -7.22
C ARG A 34 8.09 -19.57 -6.83
N GLU A 35 7.84 -19.63 -5.53
CA GLU A 35 6.63 -20.09 -4.92
C GLU A 35 5.55 -19.07 -5.24
N GLN A 36 4.80 -19.40 -6.25
CA GLN A 36 3.49 -18.82 -6.45
C GLN A 36 2.66 -19.03 -5.19
N LEU A 37 1.74 -18.13 -4.95
CA LEU A 37 0.72 -18.40 -3.94
C LEU A 37 -0.06 -19.66 -4.36
N PRO A 38 -0.36 -20.58 -3.43
CA PRO A 38 -0.98 -21.87 -3.74
C PRO A 38 -2.24 -21.74 -4.60
N GLY A 39 -2.52 -22.75 -5.45
CA GLY A 39 -3.74 -22.84 -6.25
C GLY A 39 -3.97 -21.69 -7.23
N SER A 40 -2.92 -20.99 -7.62
CA SER A 40 -3.03 -19.88 -8.55
C SER A 40 -1.91 -19.88 -9.59
N LYS A 41 -2.18 -19.30 -10.75
CA LYS A 41 -1.20 -19.09 -11.81
C LYS A 41 -1.18 -17.64 -12.27
N LYS A 42 -0.02 -17.19 -12.71
CA LYS A 42 0.12 -15.88 -13.33
C LYS A 42 -0.36 -15.92 -14.78
N ILE A 43 -1.20 -14.98 -15.13
CA ILE A 43 -1.67 -14.76 -16.50
C ILE A 43 -1.52 -13.28 -16.85
N TYR A 44 -1.59 -12.96 -18.14
CA TYR A 44 -1.48 -11.58 -18.61
C TYR A 44 -2.70 -11.19 -19.44
N ALA A 45 -3.32 -10.05 -19.11
CA ALA A 45 -4.35 -9.43 -19.92
C ALA A 45 -3.71 -8.49 -20.94
N ALA A 46 -4.16 -8.58 -22.20
CA ALA A 46 -3.64 -7.75 -23.27
C ALA A 46 -4.35 -6.38 -23.35
N GLY A 47 -3.63 -5.36 -23.83
CA GLY A 47 -4.20 -4.07 -24.17
C GLY A 47 -5.04 -4.11 -25.45
N LYS A 48 -5.94 -3.12 -25.57
CA LYS A 48 -6.76 -2.93 -26.79
C LYS A 48 -6.27 -1.75 -27.63
N LEU A 49 -5.82 -0.67 -26.99
CA LEU A 49 -5.27 0.52 -27.64
C LEU A 49 -3.78 0.35 -27.89
N HIS A 50 -3.06 -0.26 -26.96
CA HIS A 50 -1.63 -0.55 -27.05
C HIS A 50 -1.44 -2.06 -27.01
N ALA A 51 -1.17 -2.67 -28.17
CA ALA A 51 -1.16 -4.13 -28.35
C ALA A 51 -0.02 -4.86 -27.61
N ASP A 52 1.01 -4.14 -27.22
CA ASP A 52 2.17 -4.63 -26.48
C ASP A 52 1.94 -4.71 -24.96
N LEU A 53 0.85 -4.12 -24.47
CA LEU A 53 0.51 -4.16 -23.05
C LEU A 53 0.23 -5.58 -22.57
N ARG A 54 0.82 -5.91 -21.42
CA ARG A 54 0.60 -7.15 -20.67
C ARG A 54 0.42 -6.84 -19.22
N VAL A 55 -0.84 -6.87 -18.76
CA VAL A 55 -1.20 -6.57 -17.38
C VAL A 55 -1.25 -7.85 -16.56
N PRO A 56 -0.39 -8.03 -15.53
CA PRO A 56 -0.30 -9.27 -14.79
C PRO A 56 -1.50 -9.46 -13.87
N MET A 57 -2.05 -10.66 -13.91
CA MET A 57 -3.12 -11.12 -13.05
C MET A 57 -2.74 -12.44 -12.40
N ARG A 58 -3.17 -12.65 -11.20
CA ARG A 58 -3.19 -13.95 -10.56
C ARG A 58 -4.57 -14.57 -10.76
N GLU A 59 -4.64 -15.67 -11.49
CA GLU A 59 -5.85 -16.45 -11.68
C GLU A 59 -5.89 -17.59 -10.68
N ILE A 60 -6.90 -17.59 -9.81
CA ILE A 60 -7.14 -18.61 -8.79
C ILE A 60 -8.14 -19.59 -9.37
N GLU A 61 -7.72 -20.82 -9.62
CA GLU A 61 -8.56 -21.90 -10.12
C GLU A 61 -9.44 -22.43 -8.98
N LEU A 62 -10.68 -22.80 -9.31
CA LEU A 62 -11.65 -23.31 -8.35
C LEU A 62 -12.10 -24.70 -8.72
N SER A 63 -12.24 -25.55 -7.72
CA SER A 63 -12.78 -26.89 -7.87
C SER A 63 -14.26 -26.84 -8.25
N PRO A 64 -14.76 -27.81 -9.06
CA PRO A 64 -16.16 -27.87 -9.38
C PRO A 64 -17.00 -28.22 -8.15
N THR A 65 -18.23 -27.72 -8.09
CA THR A 65 -19.22 -28.05 -7.06
C THR A 65 -20.01 -29.26 -7.49
N LYS A 66 -20.17 -30.24 -6.59
CA LYS A 66 -21.10 -31.35 -6.79
C LYS A 66 -22.52 -30.88 -6.42
N SER A 67 -23.41 -30.80 -7.39
CA SER A 67 -24.81 -30.40 -7.14
C SER A 67 -25.55 -31.51 -6.37
N PHE A 68 -26.58 -31.16 -5.64
CA PHE A 68 -27.43 -32.13 -4.92
C PHE A 68 -28.14 -33.09 -5.87
N SER A 69 -28.34 -32.72 -7.15
CA SER A 69 -28.88 -33.61 -8.20
C SER A 69 -27.85 -34.57 -8.79
N GLY A 70 -26.59 -34.54 -8.31
CA GLY A 70 -25.49 -35.41 -8.75
C GLY A 70 -24.69 -34.93 -9.94
N GLY A 71 -25.02 -33.75 -10.50
CA GLY A 71 -24.25 -33.07 -11.55
C GLY A 71 -23.00 -32.39 -10.99
N MET A 72 -22.06 -32.01 -11.89
CA MET A 72 -20.89 -31.19 -11.56
C MET A 72 -21.09 -29.81 -12.14
N GLU A 73 -21.07 -28.79 -11.29
CA GLU A 73 -21.11 -27.37 -11.67
C GLU A 73 -19.66 -26.83 -11.70
N VAL A 74 -19.25 -26.25 -12.80
CA VAL A 74 -17.94 -25.63 -12.93
C VAL A 74 -17.96 -24.27 -12.25
N ASN A 75 -17.01 -24.02 -11.34
CA ASN A 75 -16.80 -22.69 -10.76
C ASN A 75 -15.77 -21.92 -11.60
N GLU A 76 -16.12 -20.72 -11.99
CA GLU A 76 -15.21 -19.87 -12.75
C GLU A 76 -14.04 -19.39 -11.88
N PRO A 77 -12.83 -19.31 -12.45
CA PRO A 77 -11.65 -18.81 -11.73
C PRO A 77 -11.80 -17.34 -11.33
N VAL A 78 -11.20 -17.00 -10.20
CA VAL A 78 -11.12 -15.61 -9.72
C VAL A 78 -9.79 -14.99 -10.14
N ARG A 79 -9.86 -13.81 -10.75
CA ARG A 79 -8.67 -13.04 -11.14
C ARG A 79 -8.49 -11.86 -10.21
N VAL A 80 -7.26 -11.69 -9.73
CA VAL A 80 -6.84 -10.55 -8.92
C VAL A 80 -5.55 -9.97 -9.52
N TYR A 81 -5.32 -8.67 -9.33
CA TYR A 81 -4.06 -8.07 -9.77
C TYR A 81 -2.89 -8.66 -8.97
N ASP A 82 -1.77 -8.85 -9.64
CA ASP A 82 -0.55 -9.41 -9.04
C ASP A 82 0.54 -8.34 -8.93
N CYS A 83 0.69 -7.76 -7.73
CA CYS A 83 1.68 -6.72 -7.45
C CYS A 83 3.14 -7.23 -7.47
N SER A 84 3.36 -8.55 -7.51
CA SER A 84 4.72 -9.11 -7.48
C SER A 84 5.52 -8.87 -8.77
N GLY A 85 4.87 -8.36 -9.82
CA GLY A 85 5.52 -8.16 -11.10
C GLY A 85 6.15 -9.44 -11.65
N PRO A 86 7.25 -9.36 -12.41
CA PRO A 86 7.93 -10.54 -12.94
C PRO A 86 8.39 -11.54 -11.87
N TRP A 87 8.65 -11.08 -10.62
CA TRP A 87 9.09 -11.98 -9.54
C TRP A 87 8.09 -13.09 -9.23
N GLY A 88 6.79 -12.86 -9.42
CA GLY A 88 5.75 -13.88 -9.26
C GLY A 88 5.52 -14.77 -10.49
N ASP A 89 6.27 -14.60 -11.57
CA ASP A 89 6.15 -15.42 -12.79
C ASP A 89 7.13 -16.60 -12.72
N PRO A 90 6.65 -17.86 -12.75
CA PRO A 90 7.51 -19.02 -12.71
C PRO A 90 8.43 -19.15 -13.94
N ASN A 91 8.09 -18.46 -15.03
CA ASN A 91 8.90 -18.43 -16.26
C ASN A 91 9.97 -17.33 -16.23
N PHE A 92 9.93 -16.43 -15.27
CA PHE A 92 10.93 -15.38 -15.11
C PHE A 92 12.17 -15.95 -14.42
N ASN A 93 13.30 -15.95 -15.12
CA ASN A 93 14.58 -16.48 -14.63
C ASN A 93 15.55 -15.37 -14.18
N GLY A 94 15.04 -14.14 -13.95
CA GLY A 94 15.87 -13.02 -13.51
C GLY A 94 16.48 -13.21 -12.12
N ASN A 95 17.51 -12.43 -11.87
CA ASN A 95 18.26 -12.37 -10.62
C ASN A 95 18.15 -10.93 -10.08
N PRO A 96 18.05 -10.71 -8.75
CA PRO A 96 18.10 -9.36 -8.20
C PRO A 96 19.33 -8.53 -8.60
N ASP A 97 20.46 -9.16 -8.90
CA ASP A 97 21.66 -8.49 -9.41
C ASP A 97 21.46 -7.91 -10.82
N GLU A 98 20.54 -8.45 -11.59
CA GLU A 98 20.21 -8.00 -12.95
C GLU A 98 19.03 -7.01 -12.96
N GLY A 99 18.21 -7.04 -11.89
CA GLY A 99 16.99 -6.25 -11.80
C GLY A 99 15.85 -6.76 -12.69
N LEU A 100 14.81 -5.95 -12.79
CA LEU A 100 13.63 -6.22 -13.62
C LEU A 100 13.78 -5.70 -15.05
N PRO A 101 13.06 -6.29 -16.01
CA PRO A 101 12.97 -5.75 -17.36
C PRO A 101 12.39 -4.33 -17.36
N ALA A 102 12.92 -3.48 -18.22
CA ALA A 102 12.51 -2.08 -18.39
C ALA A 102 11.21 -1.96 -19.19
N LEU A 103 10.09 -2.39 -18.62
CA LEU A 103 8.76 -2.46 -19.26
C LEU A 103 8.34 -1.17 -19.96
N ARG A 104 8.53 -0.02 -19.31
CA ARG A 104 8.04 1.28 -19.77
C ARG A 104 9.02 2.04 -20.68
N ARG A 105 10.25 1.55 -20.86
CA ARG A 105 11.26 2.32 -21.58
C ARG A 105 10.83 2.73 -22.97
N ASP A 106 10.32 1.78 -23.75
CA ASP A 106 9.89 2.05 -25.13
C ASP A 106 8.69 3.01 -25.16
N TRP A 107 7.76 2.88 -24.23
CA TRP A 107 6.61 3.80 -24.10
C TRP A 107 7.08 5.23 -23.84
N ILE A 108 8.06 5.40 -22.94
CA ILE A 108 8.62 6.70 -22.59
C ILE A 108 9.36 7.32 -23.78
N LEU A 109 10.22 6.57 -24.46
CA LEU A 109 11.00 7.07 -25.57
C LEU A 109 10.14 7.39 -26.82
N GLN A 110 9.09 6.62 -27.06
CA GLN A 110 8.15 6.85 -28.17
C GLN A 110 7.38 8.17 -28.07
N ARG A 111 7.28 8.77 -26.86
CA ARG A 111 6.68 10.09 -26.69
C ARG A 111 7.48 11.19 -27.40
N GLY A 112 8.80 11.03 -27.55
CA GLY A 112 9.68 11.95 -28.28
C GLY A 112 9.96 13.27 -27.55
N ASP A 113 9.63 13.37 -26.27
CA ASP A 113 9.74 14.58 -25.44
C ASP A 113 10.73 14.46 -24.29
N VAL A 114 11.49 13.37 -24.26
CA VAL A 114 12.56 13.11 -23.29
C VAL A 114 13.90 12.93 -24.01
N ALA A 115 14.99 13.23 -23.31
CA ALA A 115 16.36 13.00 -23.81
C ALA A 115 17.24 12.39 -22.72
N GLU A 116 18.16 11.52 -23.14
CA GLU A 116 19.25 11.04 -22.29
C GLU A 116 20.28 12.15 -22.07
N PHE A 117 20.86 12.20 -20.87
CA PHE A 117 21.92 13.11 -20.52
C PHE A 117 22.87 12.49 -19.50
N SER A 118 24.02 13.12 -19.25
CA SER A 118 25.07 12.55 -18.39
C SER A 118 24.65 12.37 -16.92
N GLY A 119 23.60 13.08 -16.51
CA GLY A 119 23.14 13.05 -15.12
C GLY A 119 24.10 13.69 -14.14
N ARG A 120 23.72 13.65 -12.87
CA ARG A 120 24.50 14.08 -11.74
C ARG A 120 25.52 13.00 -11.33
N GLU A 121 26.76 13.41 -11.02
CA GLU A 121 27.74 12.49 -10.44
C GLU A 121 27.35 12.09 -9.02
N VAL A 122 27.42 10.78 -8.71
CA VAL A 122 27.20 10.25 -7.37
C VAL A 122 28.43 10.53 -6.50
N LYS A 123 28.20 11.14 -5.34
CA LYS A 123 29.25 11.53 -4.39
C LYS A 123 29.21 10.62 -3.17
N PRO A 124 30.35 10.40 -2.46
CA PRO A 124 30.35 9.62 -1.21
C PRO A 124 29.33 10.09 -0.17
N MET A 125 29.05 11.39 -0.12
CA MET A 125 28.06 11.96 0.79
C MET A 125 26.61 11.49 0.50
N ASP A 126 26.31 11.09 -0.73
CA ASP A 126 25.00 10.56 -1.11
C ASP A 126 24.73 9.20 -0.44
N ASN A 127 25.81 8.49 -0.10
CA ASN A 127 25.80 7.27 0.70
C ASN A 127 26.08 7.53 2.20
N GLY A 128 26.03 8.77 2.67
CA GLY A 128 26.24 9.15 4.05
C GLY A 128 27.72 9.20 4.50
N TYR A 129 28.69 9.18 3.58
CA TYR A 129 30.13 9.26 3.89
C TYR A 129 30.63 10.70 3.80
N LEU A 130 30.77 11.36 4.96
CA LEU A 130 30.96 12.82 5.04
C LEU A 130 32.45 13.27 5.08
N SER A 131 33.41 12.37 5.24
CA SER A 131 34.83 12.72 5.27
C SER A 131 35.65 11.93 4.27
N GLY A 132 36.77 12.49 3.81
CA GLY A 132 37.70 11.79 2.92
C GLY A 132 38.19 10.44 3.46
N LYS A 133 38.44 10.34 4.78
CA LYS A 133 38.78 9.08 5.42
C LYS A 133 37.63 8.05 5.39
N HIS A 134 36.38 8.51 5.56
CA HIS A 134 35.22 7.66 5.43
C HIS A 134 35.02 7.21 3.98
N ALA A 135 35.22 8.10 3.01
CA ALA A 135 35.12 7.77 1.59
C ALA A 135 36.20 6.76 1.17
N GLU A 136 37.44 6.93 1.66
CA GLU A 136 38.54 5.99 1.42
C GLU A 136 38.27 4.62 2.07
N PHE A 137 37.74 4.61 3.29
CA PHE A 137 37.32 3.38 3.98
C PHE A 137 36.16 2.71 3.24
N ALA A 138 35.17 3.49 2.76
CA ALA A 138 34.08 2.98 1.96
C ALA A 138 34.58 2.35 0.66
N SER A 139 35.48 3.01 -0.09
CA SER A 139 36.05 2.46 -1.32
C SER A 139 36.85 1.17 -1.14
N GLN A 140 37.47 0.96 0.04
CA GLN A 140 38.11 -0.28 0.40
C GLN A 140 37.11 -1.37 0.82
N ALA A 141 36.04 -0.98 1.51
CA ALA A 141 34.96 -1.88 1.89
C ALA A 141 34.09 -2.29 0.67
N GLU A 142 33.92 -1.39 -0.30
CA GLU A 142 33.16 -1.59 -1.54
C GLU A 142 33.78 -2.66 -2.44
N LYS A 143 35.10 -2.80 -2.45
CA LYS A 143 35.76 -3.88 -3.20
C LYS A 143 35.35 -5.30 -2.75
N ASN A 144 34.67 -5.41 -1.60
CA ASN A 144 34.27 -6.67 -0.98
C ASN A 144 32.74 -6.78 -0.71
N ARG A 145 31.93 -5.81 -1.17
CA ARG A 145 30.48 -5.74 -0.90
C ARG A 145 29.67 -5.53 -2.17
N LEU A 146 28.43 -6.02 -2.16
CA LEU A 146 27.36 -5.63 -3.08
C LEU A 146 26.86 -4.21 -2.71
N VAL A 147 27.67 -3.17 -2.90
CA VAL A 147 27.25 -1.80 -2.61
C VAL A 147 26.68 -1.14 -3.87
N GLU A 148 27.34 -1.29 -5.00
CA GLU A 148 26.83 -0.77 -6.26
C GLU A 148 25.95 -1.82 -6.95
N PHE A 149 24.82 -1.37 -7.48
CA PHE A 149 23.99 -2.22 -8.31
C PHE A 149 24.78 -2.59 -9.57
N PRO A 150 25.05 -3.89 -9.85
CA PRO A 150 25.93 -4.27 -10.95
C PRO A 150 25.40 -3.89 -12.31
N GLY A 151 24.12 -3.64 -12.39
CA GLY A 151 23.43 -3.27 -13.61
C GLY A 151 23.30 -4.45 -14.58
N LEU A 152 22.48 -4.26 -15.57
CA LEU A 152 22.53 -5.08 -16.76
C LEU A 152 23.88 -4.80 -17.43
N THR A 153 24.70 -5.83 -17.58
CA THR A 153 26.01 -5.74 -18.21
C THR A 153 25.91 -5.02 -19.57
N GLY A 154 26.47 -3.83 -19.69
CA GLY A 154 26.38 -2.96 -20.86
C GLY A 154 25.43 -1.78 -20.75
N TRP A 155 24.71 -1.61 -19.64
CA TRP A 155 23.82 -0.50 -19.38
C TRP A 155 24.41 0.46 -18.35
N HIS A 156 25.28 1.36 -18.74
CA HIS A 156 25.40 2.63 -18.04
C HIS A 156 24.15 3.42 -18.37
N ARG A 157 23.16 3.34 -17.50
CA ARG A 157 21.90 3.99 -17.67
C ARG A 157 22.09 5.49 -17.50
N GLN A 158 22.05 6.19 -18.63
CA GLN A 158 21.92 7.64 -18.60
C GLN A 158 20.49 7.98 -18.20
N PRO A 159 20.29 8.88 -17.22
CA PRO A 159 18.96 9.31 -16.87
C PRO A 159 18.29 10.07 -18.01
N LEU A 160 16.96 9.94 -18.08
CA LEU A 160 16.10 10.70 -18.97
C LEU A 160 15.62 11.97 -18.27
N ARG A 161 15.41 13.03 -19.06
CA ARG A 161 14.79 14.26 -18.61
C ARG A 161 13.96 14.89 -19.74
N ALA A 162 12.93 15.67 -19.35
CA ALA A 162 12.16 16.47 -20.29
C ALA A 162 13.04 17.30 -21.24
N SER A 163 12.76 17.29 -22.53
CA SER A 163 13.56 17.94 -23.56
C SER A 163 12.84 19.00 -24.39
N GLN A 164 11.49 19.05 -24.35
CA GLN A 164 10.65 19.90 -25.21
C GLN A 164 10.14 21.19 -24.52
N GLY A 165 10.64 21.54 -23.35
CA GLY A 165 10.24 22.75 -22.62
C GLY A 165 8.85 22.67 -21.96
N HIS A 166 8.26 21.48 -21.86
CA HIS A 166 7.02 21.19 -21.13
C HIS A 166 7.21 20.03 -20.15
N PRO A 167 6.32 19.89 -19.16
CA PRO A 167 6.32 18.74 -18.26
C PRO A 167 6.15 17.41 -18.98
N VAL A 168 6.77 16.34 -18.46
CA VAL A 168 6.61 14.97 -18.98
C VAL A 168 5.77 14.10 -18.03
N THR A 169 4.87 14.74 -17.30
CA THR A 169 4.05 14.10 -16.27
C THR A 169 2.76 13.51 -16.85
N GLN A 170 2.24 12.47 -16.20
CA GLN A 170 0.95 11.91 -16.57
C GLN A 170 -0.18 12.96 -16.47
N LEU A 171 -0.08 13.92 -15.54
CA LEU A 171 -1.03 15.04 -15.45
C LEU A 171 -0.98 15.93 -16.70
N TRP A 172 0.21 16.23 -17.20
CA TRP A 172 0.35 17.04 -18.40
C TRP A 172 -0.26 16.34 -19.61
N TYR A 173 0.07 15.06 -19.85
CA TYR A 173 -0.51 14.29 -20.96
C TYR A 173 -2.02 14.19 -20.84
N ALA A 174 -2.54 13.92 -19.63
CA ALA A 174 -3.97 13.85 -19.39
C ALA A 174 -4.70 15.16 -19.72
N LYS A 175 -4.12 16.32 -19.36
CA LYS A 175 -4.65 17.65 -19.69
C LYS A 175 -4.60 17.96 -21.20
N GLN A 176 -3.64 17.37 -21.93
CA GLN A 176 -3.57 17.46 -23.39
C GLN A 176 -4.56 16.50 -24.11
N GLY A 177 -5.33 15.70 -23.37
CA GLY A 177 -6.24 14.71 -23.94
C GLY A 177 -5.54 13.42 -24.41
N ILE A 178 -4.29 13.21 -24.05
CA ILE A 178 -3.48 12.05 -24.46
C ILE A 178 -3.74 10.90 -23.47
N ILE A 179 -4.10 9.73 -24.02
CA ILE A 179 -4.18 8.47 -23.27
C ILE A 179 -2.83 7.77 -23.42
N THR A 180 -2.09 7.66 -22.32
CA THR A 180 -0.79 6.98 -22.29
C THR A 180 -0.96 5.46 -22.14
N PRO A 181 0.04 4.65 -22.48
CA PRO A 181 0.02 3.20 -22.21
C PRO A 181 -0.22 2.90 -20.71
N GLU A 182 0.32 3.74 -19.81
CA GLU A 182 0.09 3.63 -18.39
C GLU A 182 -1.40 3.74 -18.01
N MET A 183 -2.15 4.64 -18.65
CA MET A 183 -3.59 4.82 -18.39
C MET A 183 -4.41 3.60 -18.85
N GLU A 184 -4.06 2.99 -19.98
CA GLU A 184 -4.72 1.75 -20.40
C GLU A 184 -4.36 0.56 -19.52
N PHE A 185 -3.08 0.43 -19.13
CA PHE A 185 -2.65 -0.58 -18.17
C PHE A 185 -3.48 -0.53 -16.88
N ILE A 186 -3.65 0.68 -16.34
CA ILE A 186 -4.45 0.94 -15.13
C ILE A 186 -5.92 0.58 -15.35
N ALA A 187 -6.51 0.95 -16.48
CA ALA A 187 -7.90 0.60 -16.76
C ALA A 187 -8.14 -0.91 -16.75
N ILE A 188 -7.22 -1.68 -17.33
CA ILE A 188 -7.27 -3.14 -17.31
C ILE A 188 -7.10 -3.67 -15.88
N ARG A 189 -6.12 -3.14 -15.13
CA ARG A 189 -5.86 -3.50 -13.73
C ARG A 189 -7.08 -3.30 -12.85
N GLU A 190 -7.74 -2.14 -12.96
CA GLU A 190 -8.87 -1.76 -12.08
C GLU A 190 -10.19 -2.46 -12.42
N ASN A 191 -10.32 -3.06 -13.61
CA ASN A 191 -11.55 -3.74 -14.05
C ASN A 191 -11.66 -5.20 -13.63
N MET A 192 -10.74 -5.73 -12.85
CA MET A 192 -10.78 -7.12 -12.38
C MET A 192 -12.11 -7.45 -11.71
N GLY A 193 -12.74 -8.55 -12.13
CA GLY A 193 -14.01 -9.03 -11.58
C GLY A 193 -15.26 -8.23 -11.98
N ARG A 194 -15.16 -6.99 -12.48
CA ARG A 194 -16.32 -6.14 -12.80
C ARG A 194 -17.24 -6.74 -13.86
N ALA A 195 -16.70 -7.24 -14.96
CA ALA A 195 -17.49 -7.85 -16.03
C ALA A 195 -18.26 -9.09 -15.56
N LYS A 196 -17.65 -9.88 -14.66
CA LYS A 196 -18.28 -11.07 -14.08
C LYS A 196 -19.40 -10.71 -13.12
N MET A 197 -19.24 -9.67 -12.32
CA MET A 197 -20.30 -9.17 -11.45
C MET A 197 -21.50 -8.67 -12.24
N ALA A 198 -21.29 -7.98 -13.36
CA ALA A 198 -22.35 -7.55 -14.24
C ALA A 198 -23.12 -8.74 -14.87
N GLY A 199 -22.44 -9.86 -15.10
CA GLY A 199 -23.05 -11.13 -15.52
C GLY A 199 -23.92 -11.76 -14.42
N LEU A 200 -23.38 -11.89 -13.22
CA LEU A 200 -24.06 -12.44 -12.04
C LEU A 200 -25.27 -11.57 -11.63
N ALA A 201 -25.22 -10.29 -11.87
CA ALA A 201 -26.31 -9.38 -11.63
C ALA A 201 -27.56 -9.67 -12.47
N LYS A 202 -27.40 -10.29 -13.63
CA LYS A 202 -28.48 -10.69 -14.50
C LYS A 202 -29.10 -12.04 -14.10
N ASP A 203 -28.36 -12.87 -13.37
CA ASP A 203 -28.75 -14.22 -13.00
C ASP A 203 -29.29 -14.25 -11.56
N ASN A 204 -30.60 -14.38 -11.41
CA ASN A 204 -31.28 -14.86 -10.20
C ASN A 204 -31.63 -13.93 -9.03
N GLY A 205 -31.78 -12.64 -9.19
CA GLY A 205 -32.30 -11.82 -8.07
C GLY A 205 -31.44 -11.86 -6.80
N ARG A 206 -30.25 -12.49 -6.85
CA ARG A 206 -29.25 -12.57 -5.79
C ARG A 206 -28.44 -11.28 -5.61
N ASN A 207 -28.90 -10.20 -6.20
CA ASN A 207 -28.31 -8.86 -6.10
C ASN A 207 -28.60 -8.16 -4.77
N VAL A 208 -28.48 -8.87 -3.66
CA VAL A 208 -28.63 -8.24 -2.34
C VAL A 208 -27.65 -7.09 -2.17
N LEU A 209 -26.46 -7.20 -2.75
CA LEU A 209 -25.43 -6.17 -2.63
C LEU A 209 -25.57 -5.05 -3.63
N GLU A 210 -25.92 -5.31 -4.88
CA GLU A 210 -26.34 -4.24 -5.77
C GLU A 210 -27.53 -3.47 -5.19
N LYS A 211 -28.42 -4.16 -4.46
CA LYS A 211 -29.52 -3.50 -3.73
C LYS A 211 -29.03 -2.73 -2.51
N GLN A 212 -28.05 -3.23 -1.78
CA GLN A 212 -27.41 -2.48 -0.69
C GLN A 212 -26.72 -1.21 -1.21
N HIS A 213 -26.24 -1.26 -2.45
CA HIS A 213 -25.53 -0.17 -3.11
C HIS A 213 -26.33 0.51 -4.22
N ALA A 214 -27.56 0.04 -4.51
CA ALA A 214 -28.41 0.64 -5.54
C ALA A 214 -28.78 2.08 -5.18
N GLY A 215 -28.32 3.01 -5.98
CA GLY A 215 -28.53 4.45 -5.78
C GLY A 215 -27.44 5.12 -4.97
N SER A 216 -26.42 4.40 -4.57
CA SER A 216 -25.34 4.98 -3.81
C SER A 216 -24.08 5.15 -4.67
N SER A 217 -23.90 6.32 -5.22
CA SER A 217 -22.71 7.05 -4.75
C SER A 217 -23.01 7.33 -3.29
N GLN A 218 -22.59 6.43 -2.42
CA GLN A 218 -23.23 6.18 -1.13
C GLN A 218 -23.16 7.33 -0.17
N LEU A 219 -22.05 8.10 -0.25
CA LEU A 219 -21.90 9.30 0.54
C LEU A 219 -22.77 10.46 0.04
N ALA A 220 -23.15 10.50 -1.24
CA ALA A 220 -23.94 11.60 -1.80
C ALA A 220 -25.44 11.51 -1.57
N ASN A 221 -25.99 10.30 -1.39
CA ASN A 221 -27.43 10.05 -1.36
C ASN A 221 -28.01 9.78 0.04
N SER A 222 -27.18 9.66 1.06
CA SER A 222 -27.64 9.46 2.45
C SER A 222 -28.16 10.78 3.03
N GLU A 223 -29.31 10.75 3.70
CA GLU A 223 -29.82 11.90 4.46
C GLU A 223 -28.87 12.32 5.60
N PHE A 224 -28.08 11.36 6.10
CA PHE A 224 -27.10 11.57 7.16
C PHE A 224 -25.71 11.95 6.65
N THR A 225 -25.51 12.03 5.32
CA THR A 225 -24.19 12.35 4.74
C THR A 225 -23.93 13.85 4.87
N PRO A 226 -22.75 14.26 5.38
CA PRO A 226 -22.35 15.66 5.44
C PRO A 226 -22.45 16.36 4.10
N SER A 227 -22.77 17.65 4.11
CA SER A 227 -22.93 18.46 2.88
C SER A 227 -21.69 18.44 1.99
N VAL A 228 -20.48 18.31 2.58
CA VAL A 228 -19.22 18.23 1.84
C VAL A 228 -19.14 16.97 0.97
N PHE A 229 -19.57 15.80 1.48
CA PHE A 229 -19.61 14.57 0.66
C PHE A 229 -20.67 14.61 -0.41
N LYS A 230 -21.79 15.30 -0.17
CA LYS A 230 -22.79 15.58 -1.22
C LYS A 230 -22.23 16.49 -2.32
N LYS A 231 -21.37 17.45 -1.95
CA LYS A 231 -20.67 18.34 -2.89
C LYS A 231 -19.60 17.59 -3.70
N PHE A 232 -18.90 16.65 -3.08
CA PHE A 232 -17.84 15.84 -3.69
C PHE A 232 -18.21 14.34 -3.66
N PRO A 233 -19.21 13.89 -4.43
CA PRO A 233 -19.63 12.49 -4.44
C PRO A 233 -18.52 11.59 -5.03
N GLN A 234 -18.44 10.35 -4.58
CA GLN A 234 -17.62 9.35 -5.26
C GLN A 234 -18.27 9.00 -6.62
N ARG A 235 -17.46 8.97 -7.67
CA ARG A 235 -17.91 8.76 -9.06
C ARG A 235 -17.35 7.45 -9.60
N ILE A 236 -17.79 6.32 -9.03
CA ILE A 236 -17.29 5.00 -9.39
C ILE A 236 -18.11 4.49 -10.60
N PRO A 237 -17.50 4.38 -11.80
CA PRO A 237 -18.20 3.87 -12.97
C PRO A 237 -18.35 2.35 -12.92
N LYS A 238 -19.30 1.82 -13.72
CA LYS A 238 -19.45 0.37 -13.89
C LYS A 238 -18.22 -0.27 -14.52
N GLU A 239 -17.56 0.45 -15.41
CA GLU A 239 -16.29 0.05 -16.06
C GLU A 239 -15.31 1.21 -16.00
N ILE A 240 -14.07 0.91 -15.63
CA ILE A 240 -12.94 1.85 -15.70
C ILE A 240 -12.40 1.80 -17.13
N THR A 241 -12.57 2.88 -17.88
CA THR A 241 -12.00 3.04 -19.23
C THR A 241 -10.67 3.83 -19.16
N PRO A 242 -9.79 3.71 -20.16
CA PRO A 242 -8.59 4.55 -20.23
C PRO A 242 -8.94 6.05 -20.24
N GLU A 243 -10.05 6.44 -20.85
CA GLU A 243 -10.55 7.82 -20.83
C GLU A 243 -11.01 8.25 -19.43
N PHE A 244 -11.64 7.37 -18.66
CA PHE A 244 -11.97 7.67 -17.26
C PHE A 244 -10.70 7.89 -16.44
N VAL A 245 -9.68 7.03 -16.59
CA VAL A 245 -8.38 7.21 -15.95
C VAL A 245 -7.78 8.57 -16.32
N ARG A 246 -7.71 8.89 -17.63
CA ARG A 246 -7.23 10.17 -18.11
C ARG A 246 -7.99 11.36 -17.50
N SER A 247 -9.31 11.29 -17.46
CA SER A 247 -10.15 12.39 -16.95
C SER A 247 -9.97 12.65 -15.46
N GLU A 248 -9.80 11.59 -14.65
CA GLU A 248 -9.55 11.71 -13.22
C GLU A 248 -8.14 12.29 -12.94
N VAL A 249 -7.13 11.87 -13.72
CA VAL A 249 -5.78 12.44 -13.64
C VAL A 249 -5.78 13.90 -14.09
N ALA A 250 -6.42 14.22 -15.22
CA ALA A 250 -6.51 15.61 -15.73
C ALA A 250 -7.17 16.58 -14.75
N ALA A 251 -8.14 16.08 -13.96
CA ALA A 251 -8.82 16.83 -12.92
C ALA A 251 -8.06 16.93 -11.60
N GLY A 252 -6.90 16.28 -11.47
CA GLY A 252 -6.11 16.22 -10.24
C GLY A 252 -6.69 15.30 -9.15
N ARG A 253 -7.78 14.56 -9.43
CA ARG A 253 -8.42 13.65 -8.47
C ARG A 253 -7.77 12.28 -8.37
N ALA A 254 -6.80 12.02 -9.24
CA ALA A 254 -5.97 10.81 -9.21
C ALA A 254 -4.57 11.10 -9.70
N ILE A 255 -3.60 10.30 -9.26
CA ILE A 255 -2.21 10.36 -9.71
C ILE A 255 -1.73 9.00 -10.18
N ILE A 256 -0.79 9.01 -11.12
CA ILE A 256 -0.05 7.84 -11.60
C ILE A 256 1.42 8.09 -11.28
N PRO A 257 1.93 7.68 -10.11
CA PRO A 257 3.32 7.86 -9.77
C PRO A 257 4.18 6.96 -10.66
N SER A 258 4.94 7.56 -11.58
CA SER A 258 5.60 6.81 -12.64
C SER A 258 6.77 7.58 -13.26
N ASN A 259 7.82 7.80 -12.45
CA ASN A 259 9.04 8.45 -12.91
C ASN A 259 9.56 7.83 -14.22
N ILE A 260 9.98 8.69 -15.15
CA ILE A 260 10.56 8.25 -16.44
C ILE A 260 11.88 7.49 -16.27
N ASN A 261 12.52 7.59 -15.12
CA ASN A 261 13.73 6.87 -14.74
C ASN A 261 13.48 5.59 -13.93
N HIS A 262 12.21 5.16 -13.79
CA HIS A 262 11.81 3.87 -13.23
C HIS A 262 11.01 3.06 -14.29
N PRO A 263 11.66 2.65 -15.40
CA PRO A 263 10.97 1.93 -16.46
C PRO A 263 10.61 0.50 -16.11
N GLU A 264 11.11 -0.07 -15.04
CA GLU A 264 10.77 -1.40 -14.51
C GLU A 264 9.36 -1.45 -13.92
N LEU A 265 8.81 -0.29 -13.59
CA LEU A 265 7.53 -0.10 -12.94
C LEU A 265 6.34 -0.63 -13.75
N GLU A 266 5.44 -1.35 -13.11
CA GLU A 266 4.08 -1.64 -13.56
C GLU A 266 3.13 -0.54 -13.07
N PRO A 267 2.44 0.19 -13.98
CA PRO A 267 1.65 1.36 -13.59
C PRO A 267 0.49 1.06 -12.63
N MET A 268 0.25 2.01 -11.72
CA MET A 268 -0.88 1.99 -10.80
C MET A 268 -1.45 3.41 -10.63
N ILE A 269 -2.66 3.51 -10.10
CA ILE A 269 -3.33 4.77 -9.84
C ILE A 269 -3.70 4.91 -8.37
N ILE A 270 -3.54 6.11 -7.84
CA ILE A 270 -3.99 6.51 -6.51
C ILE A 270 -5.08 7.55 -6.69
N GLY A 271 -6.32 7.20 -6.33
CA GLY A 271 -7.47 8.08 -6.48
C GLY A 271 -8.70 7.49 -5.82
N ARG A 272 -9.55 8.35 -5.24
CA ARG A 272 -10.70 7.90 -4.43
C ARG A 272 -11.79 7.16 -5.22
N ASN A 273 -11.84 7.34 -6.54
CA ASN A 273 -12.78 6.68 -7.44
C ASN A 273 -12.25 5.33 -7.98
N PHE A 274 -11.09 4.89 -7.50
CA PHE A 274 -10.45 3.62 -7.79
C PHE A 274 -10.38 2.75 -6.53
N LEU A 275 -9.91 1.51 -6.67
CA LEU A 275 -9.65 0.66 -5.52
C LEU A 275 -8.63 1.31 -4.58
N VAL A 276 -8.85 1.19 -3.28
CA VAL A 276 -7.93 1.72 -2.26
C VAL A 276 -6.59 1.01 -2.36
N LYS A 277 -5.50 1.78 -2.40
CA LYS A 277 -4.13 1.27 -2.50
C LYS A 277 -3.48 1.22 -1.12
N ILE A 278 -2.50 0.35 -0.98
CA ILE A 278 -1.68 0.29 0.23
C ILE A 278 -0.21 0.53 -0.08
N ASN A 279 0.43 1.24 0.82
CA ASN A 279 1.88 1.46 0.82
C ASN A 279 2.53 0.69 1.96
N ALA A 280 3.66 0.03 1.67
CA ALA A 280 4.52 -0.59 2.68
C ALA A 280 5.80 0.25 2.87
N ASN A 281 6.12 0.58 4.12
CA ASN A 281 7.36 1.27 4.47
C ASN A 281 8.46 0.25 4.74
N ILE A 282 9.60 0.41 4.09
CA ILE A 282 10.84 -0.32 4.35
C ILE A 282 11.98 0.68 4.53
N GLY A 283 13.17 0.20 4.79
CA GLY A 283 14.36 1.01 4.87
C GLY A 283 15.31 0.54 5.96
N ASN A 284 16.59 0.64 5.69
CA ASN A 284 17.62 0.38 6.69
C ASN A 284 17.76 1.55 7.67
N SER A 285 18.39 1.29 8.79
CA SER A 285 18.80 2.31 9.74
C SER A 285 20.31 2.24 9.98
N ALA A 286 20.85 3.24 10.68
CA ALA A 286 22.27 3.25 11.04
C ALA A 286 22.74 2.01 11.85
N VAL A 287 21.79 1.25 12.43
CA VAL A 287 22.06 0.13 13.34
C VAL A 287 21.55 -1.22 12.86
N ALA A 288 20.69 -1.25 11.84
CA ALA A 288 20.01 -2.48 11.42
C ALA A 288 19.71 -2.50 9.92
N SER A 289 19.65 -3.72 9.37
CA SER A 289 19.31 -4.09 8.00
C SER A 289 20.42 -3.86 6.96
N SER A 290 20.45 -4.72 5.96
CA SER A 290 21.38 -4.67 4.82
C SER A 290 20.63 -4.33 3.53
N ILE A 291 21.36 -4.07 2.43
CA ILE A 291 20.77 -3.85 1.11
C ILE A 291 19.93 -5.06 0.69
N GLU A 292 20.47 -6.26 0.87
CA GLU A 292 19.80 -7.51 0.53
C GLU A 292 18.51 -7.71 1.31
N GLU A 293 18.52 -7.39 2.61
CA GLU A 293 17.33 -7.48 3.46
C GLU A 293 16.24 -6.50 3.02
N GLU A 294 16.62 -5.28 2.60
CA GLU A 294 15.63 -4.29 2.11
C GLU A 294 15.03 -4.69 0.76
N VAL A 295 15.84 -5.19 -0.17
CA VAL A 295 15.34 -5.74 -1.45
C VAL A 295 14.39 -6.91 -1.20
N GLU A 296 14.74 -7.81 -0.27
CA GLU A 296 13.87 -8.93 0.10
C GLU A 296 12.57 -8.48 0.78
N LYS A 297 12.61 -7.47 1.65
CA LYS A 297 11.39 -6.89 2.25
C LYS A 297 10.49 -6.26 1.18
N MET A 298 11.06 -5.52 0.22
CA MET A 298 10.31 -4.93 -0.89
C MET A 298 9.61 -6.02 -1.72
N ARG A 299 10.33 -7.06 -2.13
CA ARG A 299 9.77 -8.19 -2.88
C ARG A 299 8.72 -8.95 -2.08
N TRP A 300 8.94 -9.10 -0.78
CA TRP A 300 7.99 -9.72 0.14
C TRP A 300 6.71 -8.89 0.27
N ALA A 301 6.83 -7.57 0.43
CA ALA A 301 5.69 -6.67 0.49
C ALA A 301 4.84 -6.76 -0.80
N THR A 302 5.47 -6.74 -1.98
CA THR A 302 4.76 -6.84 -3.27
C THR A 302 4.12 -8.21 -3.49
N LYS A 303 4.76 -9.30 -3.04
CA LYS A 303 4.18 -10.65 -3.05
C LYS A 303 2.84 -10.70 -2.31
N TRP A 304 2.74 -10.03 -1.17
CA TRP A 304 1.53 -9.98 -0.35
C TRP A 304 0.55 -8.89 -0.76
N GLY A 305 0.89 -8.10 -1.76
CA GLY A 305 -0.04 -7.19 -2.43
C GLY A 305 0.12 -5.72 -2.07
N ALA A 306 1.29 -5.29 -1.58
CA ALA A 306 1.60 -3.86 -1.49
C ALA A 306 1.56 -3.24 -2.89
N ASP A 307 0.83 -2.13 -3.03
CA ASP A 307 0.65 -1.41 -4.29
C ASP A 307 1.76 -0.40 -4.54
N THR A 308 2.39 0.09 -3.49
CA THR A 308 3.61 0.92 -3.48
C THR A 308 4.51 0.54 -2.32
N VAL A 309 5.76 0.98 -2.38
CA VAL A 309 6.72 0.84 -1.29
C VAL A 309 7.43 2.18 -1.07
N MET A 310 7.61 2.60 0.18
CA MET A 310 8.48 3.73 0.52
C MET A 310 9.79 3.23 1.11
N ASP A 311 10.89 3.71 0.53
CA ASP A 311 12.24 3.56 1.08
C ASP A 311 12.52 4.71 2.06
N LEU A 312 12.49 4.39 3.35
CA LEU A 312 12.76 5.31 4.45
C LEU A 312 14.19 5.13 5.01
N SER A 313 15.11 4.62 4.21
CA SER A 313 16.49 4.35 4.60
C SER A 313 17.19 5.57 5.16
N THR A 314 17.93 5.37 6.25
CA THR A 314 18.81 6.33 6.90
C THR A 314 20.16 5.68 7.18
N GLY A 315 21.21 6.45 7.43
CA GLY A 315 22.53 5.90 7.73
C GLY A 315 23.44 5.76 6.51
N LYS A 316 24.10 4.62 6.35
CA LYS A 316 25.08 4.41 5.28
C LYS A 316 24.47 3.68 4.07
N ASN A 317 25.06 3.93 2.89
CA ASN A 317 24.68 3.32 1.62
C ASN A 317 23.23 3.65 1.17
N ILE A 318 22.69 4.79 1.56
CA ILE A 318 21.31 5.20 1.24
C ILE A 318 21.08 5.21 -0.28
N HIS A 319 21.98 5.86 -1.03
CA HIS A 319 21.90 5.92 -2.49
C HIS A 319 21.94 4.51 -3.12
N ALA A 320 22.89 3.69 -2.68
CA ALA A 320 23.03 2.33 -3.19
C ALA A 320 21.81 1.47 -2.85
N THR A 321 21.33 1.51 -1.60
CA THR A 321 20.13 0.76 -1.18
C THR A 321 18.93 1.11 -2.05
N ARG A 322 18.71 2.39 -2.28
CA ARG A 322 17.60 2.87 -3.12
C ARG A 322 17.73 2.42 -4.57
N GLU A 323 18.95 2.43 -5.14
CA GLU A 323 19.18 1.92 -6.49
C GLU A 323 18.79 0.45 -6.62
N TRP A 324 19.22 -0.40 -5.67
CA TRP A 324 18.85 -1.81 -5.63
C TRP A 324 17.33 -2.02 -5.50
N ILE A 325 16.67 -1.22 -4.65
CA ILE A 325 15.22 -1.29 -4.48
C ILE A 325 14.52 -0.92 -5.80
N LEU A 326 14.87 0.21 -6.41
CA LEU A 326 14.26 0.69 -7.65
C LEU A 326 14.40 -0.31 -8.80
N ARG A 327 15.61 -0.82 -9.03
CA ARG A 327 15.85 -1.78 -10.13
C ARG A 327 15.11 -3.10 -9.94
N ASN A 328 14.71 -3.43 -8.73
CA ASN A 328 14.01 -4.66 -8.38
C ASN A 328 12.51 -4.46 -8.10
N SER A 329 12.01 -3.23 -8.16
CA SER A 329 10.62 -2.94 -7.81
C SER A 329 9.70 -2.91 -9.03
N PRO A 330 8.65 -3.75 -9.04
CA PRO A 330 7.58 -3.64 -10.03
C PRO A 330 6.50 -2.61 -9.62
N VAL A 331 6.61 -1.98 -8.45
CA VAL A 331 5.64 -1.01 -7.93
C VAL A 331 6.31 0.34 -7.69
N PRO A 332 5.56 1.45 -7.65
CA PRO A 332 6.13 2.77 -7.38
C PRO A 332 6.91 2.80 -6.08
N ILE A 333 8.04 3.50 -6.09
CA ILE A 333 8.89 3.75 -4.92
C ILE A 333 8.77 5.21 -4.50
N GLY A 334 8.40 5.42 -3.24
CA GLY A 334 8.41 6.73 -2.60
C GLY A 334 9.59 6.93 -1.67
N THR A 335 9.96 8.16 -1.41
CA THR A 335 11.00 8.52 -0.44
C THR A 335 10.63 9.80 0.33
N VAL A 336 11.40 10.07 1.38
CA VAL A 336 11.37 11.33 2.12
C VAL A 336 12.75 11.99 1.98
N PRO A 337 12.99 12.81 0.94
CA PRO A 337 14.32 13.29 0.57
C PRO A 337 15.07 14.03 1.69
N ILE A 338 14.34 14.68 2.62
CA ILE A 338 14.93 15.38 3.76
C ILE A 338 15.73 14.46 4.67
N TYR A 339 15.44 13.14 4.70
CA TYR A 339 16.20 12.18 5.52
C TYR A 339 17.61 12.01 4.99
N GLN A 340 17.76 11.83 3.68
CA GLN A 340 19.09 11.76 3.07
C GLN A 340 19.81 13.11 3.13
N ALA A 341 19.10 14.23 2.91
CA ALA A 341 19.68 15.54 3.06
C ALA A 341 20.22 15.80 4.48
N LEU A 342 19.52 15.31 5.51
CA LEU A 342 19.96 15.38 6.91
C LEU A 342 21.25 14.55 7.14
N GLU A 343 21.37 13.37 6.53
CA GLU A 343 22.61 12.56 6.60
C GLU A 343 23.79 13.30 5.92
N LYS A 344 23.55 14.04 4.84
CA LYS A 344 24.57 14.84 4.15
C LYS A 344 25.15 15.95 5.02
N VAL A 345 24.46 16.35 6.08
CA VAL A 345 24.93 17.35 7.07
C VAL A 345 25.20 16.75 8.44
N GLY A 346 25.40 15.41 8.51
CA GLY A 346 25.75 14.72 9.75
C GLY A 346 24.70 14.74 10.84
N GLY A 347 23.42 14.80 10.46
CA GLY A 347 22.27 14.78 11.38
C GLY A 347 21.95 16.13 12.03
N LYS A 348 22.56 17.22 11.57
CA LYS A 348 22.34 18.55 12.11
C LYS A 348 21.33 19.33 11.27
N ALA A 349 20.09 19.37 11.70
CA ALA A 349 19.01 19.99 10.95
C ALA A 349 19.28 21.47 10.62
N GLU A 350 19.94 22.19 11.53
CA GLU A 350 20.33 23.59 11.37
C GLU A 350 21.40 23.83 10.30
N GLU A 351 22.12 22.81 9.86
CA GLU A 351 23.12 22.90 8.78
C GLU A 351 22.54 22.59 7.39
N LEU A 352 21.23 22.24 7.31
CA LEU A 352 20.56 22.06 6.03
C LEU A 352 20.48 23.35 5.24
N THR A 353 20.70 23.28 3.93
CA THR A 353 20.50 24.39 2.99
C THR A 353 19.60 23.97 1.85
N TRP A 354 19.03 24.96 1.17
CA TRP A 354 18.25 24.72 -0.05
C TRP A 354 19.07 23.97 -1.11
N GLU A 355 20.33 24.31 -1.30
CA GLU A 355 21.23 23.72 -2.30
C GLU A 355 21.45 22.22 -2.05
N ILE A 356 21.67 21.84 -0.79
CA ILE A 356 21.82 20.41 -0.39
C ILE A 356 20.52 19.65 -0.65
N TYR A 357 19.40 20.26 -0.28
CA TYR A 357 18.08 19.63 -0.48
C TYR A 357 17.74 19.52 -1.96
N ARG A 358 17.94 20.58 -2.74
CA ARG A 358 17.75 20.60 -4.19
C ARG A 358 18.60 19.54 -4.90
N ASP A 359 19.89 19.45 -4.57
CA ASP A 359 20.79 18.43 -5.11
C ASP A 359 20.30 17.00 -4.78
N THR A 360 19.73 16.81 -3.58
CA THR A 360 19.16 15.52 -3.17
C THR A 360 17.89 15.19 -3.96
N LEU A 361 17.02 16.16 -4.23
CA LEU A 361 15.84 15.95 -5.07
C LEU A 361 16.21 15.52 -6.49
N ILE A 362 17.19 16.21 -7.10
CA ILE A 362 17.68 15.87 -8.44
C ILE A 362 18.29 14.46 -8.45
N GLU A 363 19.13 14.12 -7.48
CA GLU A 363 19.72 12.80 -7.32
C GLU A 363 18.66 11.70 -7.34
N GLN A 364 17.63 11.84 -6.51
CA GLN A 364 16.58 10.83 -6.35
C GLN A 364 15.65 10.77 -7.58
N ALA A 365 15.38 11.90 -8.24
CA ALA A 365 14.61 11.95 -9.47
C ALA A 365 15.34 11.25 -10.62
N GLU A 366 16.65 11.45 -10.74
CA GLU A 366 17.50 10.78 -11.75
C GLU A 366 17.63 9.27 -11.50
N GLN A 367 17.61 8.83 -10.23
CA GLN A 367 17.55 7.41 -9.89
C GLN A 367 16.22 6.75 -10.29
N GLY A 368 15.12 7.49 -10.25
CA GLY A 368 13.81 6.98 -10.65
C GLY A 368 12.80 6.89 -9.51
N VAL A 369 12.97 7.61 -8.41
CA VAL A 369 11.96 7.69 -7.34
C VAL A 369 10.66 8.27 -7.91
N ASP A 370 9.53 7.61 -7.67
CA ASP A 370 8.25 7.91 -8.31
C ASP A 370 7.46 9.01 -7.58
N TYR A 371 7.65 9.14 -6.27
CA TYR A 371 7.03 10.22 -5.50
C TYR A 371 7.87 10.63 -4.29
N PHE A 372 7.83 11.93 -3.99
CA PHE A 372 8.53 12.52 -2.85
C PHE A 372 7.55 12.99 -1.78
N THR A 373 7.81 12.60 -0.52
CA THR A 373 7.19 13.25 0.62
C THR A 373 7.95 14.54 0.95
N VAL A 374 7.26 15.67 0.83
CA VAL A 374 7.81 17.02 1.08
C VAL A 374 6.94 17.75 2.10
N HIS A 375 7.48 18.00 3.30
CA HIS A 375 6.76 18.63 4.42
C HIS A 375 6.72 20.16 4.30
N ALA A 376 6.29 20.67 3.17
CA ALA A 376 6.28 22.11 2.90
C ALA A 376 5.20 22.89 3.67
N GLY A 377 4.21 22.19 4.24
CA GLY A 377 3.16 22.78 5.07
C GLY A 377 3.58 23.11 6.50
N VAL A 378 4.75 22.65 6.95
CA VAL A 378 5.31 22.97 8.27
C VAL A 378 5.79 24.42 8.28
N LEU A 379 4.88 25.35 8.58
CA LEU A 379 5.20 26.77 8.61
C LEU A 379 5.56 27.26 10.01
N LEU A 380 6.43 28.26 10.09
CA LEU A 380 6.90 28.84 11.34
C LEU A 380 5.75 29.23 12.28
N ARG A 381 4.66 29.76 11.73
CA ARG A 381 3.47 30.19 12.48
C ARG A 381 2.71 29.04 13.19
N PHE A 382 2.84 27.80 12.71
CA PHE A 382 2.14 26.64 13.27
C PHE A 382 2.93 25.91 14.35
N ILE A 383 4.27 26.08 14.37
CA ILE A 383 5.14 25.38 15.31
C ILE A 383 4.75 25.66 16.77
N PRO A 384 4.46 26.90 17.18
CA PRO A 384 4.04 27.19 18.57
C PRO A 384 2.73 26.50 18.97
N LEU A 385 1.84 26.21 18.03
CA LEU A 385 0.56 25.55 18.32
C LEU A 385 0.74 24.12 18.82
N THR A 386 1.87 23.48 18.50
CA THR A 386 2.19 22.11 18.92
C THR A 386 2.72 22.03 20.37
N ALA A 387 3.01 23.17 21.02
CA ALA A 387 3.63 23.20 22.35
C ALA A 387 2.75 22.62 23.46
N ARG A 388 1.43 22.56 23.25
CA ARG A 388 0.46 22.01 24.22
C ARG A 388 0.06 20.56 23.93
N ARG A 389 0.56 19.99 22.82
CA ARG A 389 0.26 18.61 22.44
C ARG A 389 0.87 17.63 23.44
N MET A 390 0.19 16.50 23.60
CA MET A 390 0.67 15.36 24.38
C MET A 390 2.00 14.81 23.81
N THR A 391 2.12 14.76 22.49
CA THR A 391 3.26 14.16 21.78
C THR A 391 4.08 15.16 20.94
N GLY A 392 3.72 16.45 20.93
CA GLY A 392 4.45 17.48 20.18
C GLY A 392 4.43 17.27 18.65
N ILE A 393 5.60 17.25 18.01
CA ILE A 393 5.77 17.00 16.58
C ILE A 393 6.40 15.62 16.39
N VAL A 394 5.61 14.63 16.02
CA VAL A 394 6.03 13.21 15.87
C VAL A 394 6.56 12.88 14.48
N SER A 395 6.20 13.65 13.46
CA SER A 395 6.74 13.48 12.12
C SER A 395 8.24 13.78 12.12
N ARG A 396 9.03 12.84 11.61
CA ARG A 396 10.48 13.00 11.48
C ARG A 396 10.84 14.18 10.58
N GLY A 397 10.22 14.28 9.39
CA GLY A 397 10.41 15.42 8.49
C GLY A 397 9.90 16.72 9.07
N GLY A 398 8.73 16.68 9.72
CA GLY A 398 8.15 17.85 10.40
C GLY A 398 9.06 18.40 11.51
N SER A 399 9.61 17.54 12.37
CA SER A 399 10.50 17.95 13.46
C SER A 399 11.86 18.49 12.96
N ILE A 400 12.40 17.92 11.87
CA ILE A 400 13.62 18.41 11.22
C ILE A 400 13.41 19.87 10.73
N LEU A 401 12.33 20.10 9.99
CA LEU A 401 12.01 21.41 9.43
C LEU A 401 11.61 22.42 10.51
N ALA A 402 10.84 21.99 11.52
CA ALA A 402 10.51 22.84 12.68
C ALA A 402 11.79 23.31 13.40
N LYS A 403 12.74 22.40 13.65
CA LYS A 403 14.04 22.74 14.24
C LYS A 403 14.81 23.74 13.36
N TRP A 404 14.82 23.52 12.05
CA TRP A 404 15.45 24.42 11.10
C TRP A 404 14.84 25.84 11.15
N CYS A 405 13.52 25.93 11.06
CA CYS A 405 12.78 27.20 11.11
C CYS A 405 13.10 28.01 12.39
N LEU A 406 13.11 27.31 13.53
CA LEU A 406 13.40 27.95 14.83
C LEU A 406 14.87 28.38 14.95
N ALA A 407 15.81 27.58 14.44
CA ALA A 407 17.25 27.91 14.49
C ALA A 407 17.60 29.13 13.64
N HIS A 408 16.94 29.27 12.49
CA HIS A 408 17.22 30.35 11.54
C HIS A 408 16.27 31.56 11.65
N HIS A 409 15.17 31.42 12.42
CA HIS A 409 14.09 32.41 12.45
C HIS A 409 13.55 32.75 11.05
N GLN A 410 13.47 31.73 10.19
CA GLN A 410 13.04 31.83 8.79
C GLN A 410 11.96 30.84 8.49
N GLU A 411 11.17 31.13 7.44
CA GLU A 411 10.16 30.22 6.97
C GLU A 411 10.79 28.98 6.30
N ASN A 412 10.12 27.85 6.37
CA ASN A 412 10.51 26.58 5.80
C ASN A 412 10.97 26.71 4.35
N PHE A 413 12.23 26.35 4.07
CA PHE A 413 12.80 26.51 2.74
C PHE A 413 12.10 25.63 1.69
N THR A 414 11.47 24.53 2.06
CA THR A 414 10.71 23.71 1.11
C THR A 414 9.40 24.40 0.68
N TYR A 415 8.84 25.29 1.51
CA TYR A 415 7.73 26.15 1.15
C TYR A 415 8.18 27.33 0.28
N THR A 416 9.27 28.02 0.66
CA THR A 416 9.74 29.20 -0.07
C THR A 416 10.29 28.88 -1.46
N HIS A 417 10.83 27.67 -1.67
CA HIS A 417 11.33 27.15 -2.94
C HIS A 417 10.37 26.18 -3.64
N TRP A 418 9.07 26.24 -3.30
CA TRP A 418 8.07 25.28 -3.82
C TRP A 418 8.03 25.21 -5.34
N ASP A 419 8.09 26.35 -6.01
CA ASP A 419 8.02 26.40 -7.47
C ASP A 419 9.25 25.77 -8.15
N GLU A 420 10.44 25.92 -7.56
CA GLU A 420 11.67 25.26 -8.01
C GLU A 420 11.60 23.75 -7.81
N ILE A 421 11.02 23.29 -6.71
CA ILE A 421 10.76 21.86 -6.48
C ILE A 421 9.81 21.31 -7.55
N CYS A 422 8.73 22.03 -7.85
CA CYS A 422 7.81 21.66 -8.91
C CYS A 422 8.49 21.54 -10.28
N ASP A 423 9.38 22.47 -10.63
CA ASP A 423 10.12 22.46 -11.89
C ASP A 423 11.03 21.22 -12.01
N ILE A 424 11.67 20.80 -10.92
CA ILE A 424 12.44 19.56 -10.86
C ILE A 424 11.52 18.35 -11.09
N MET A 425 10.41 18.27 -10.35
CA MET A 425 9.53 17.11 -10.41
C MET A 425 8.83 16.98 -11.77
N ALA A 426 8.46 18.08 -12.39
CA ALA A 426 7.86 18.14 -13.73
C ALA A 426 8.79 17.56 -14.82
N ALA A 427 10.09 17.69 -14.63
CA ALA A 427 11.10 17.25 -15.60
C ALA A 427 11.31 15.72 -15.61
N TYR A 428 10.85 15.00 -14.59
CA TYR A 428 11.09 13.56 -14.41
C TYR A 428 9.82 12.73 -14.16
N ASP A 429 8.63 13.35 -14.15
CA ASP A 429 7.37 12.74 -13.73
C ASP A 429 7.40 12.18 -12.29
N VAL A 430 7.95 12.96 -11.37
CA VAL A 430 7.87 12.67 -9.95
C VAL A 430 6.59 13.28 -9.38
N SER A 431 5.82 12.51 -8.60
CA SER A 431 4.60 12.99 -7.96
C SER A 431 4.90 13.53 -6.55
N PHE A 432 4.09 14.49 -6.07
CA PHE A 432 4.12 14.88 -4.67
C PHE A 432 3.31 13.92 -3.79
N SER A 433 3.88 13.61 -2.63
CA SER A 433 3.17 13.34 -1.39
C SER A 433 3.42 14.57 -0.49
N ILE A 434 2.46 15.52 -0.43
CA ILE A 434 2.66 16.70 0.41
C ILE A 434 2.52 16.25 1.85
N GLY A 435 3.65 16.25 2.59
CA GLY A 435 3.76 15.63 3.90
C GLY A 435 2.96 16.34 5.00
N ASP A 436 2.46 15.55 5.94
CA ASP A 436 1.76 15.99 7.15
C ASP A 436 2.72 16.10 8.34
N GLY A 437 3.65 17.03 8.27
CA GLY A 437 4.70 17.23 9.27
C GLY A 437 4.17 17.58 10.67
N LEU A 438 2.95 18.10 10.75
CA LEU A 438 2.28 18.45 12.00
C LEU A 438 1.12 17.49 12.33
N ARG A 439 1.13 16.26 11.79
CA ARG A 439 0.14 15.23 12.15
C ARG A 439 0.14 14.93 13.65
N PRO A 440 -1.02 14.58 14.24
CA PRO A 440 -1.10 14.15 15.65
C PRO A 440 -0.36 12.81 15.85
N GLY A 441 0.35 12.69 16.97
CA GLY A 441 1.03 11.48 17.40
C GLY A 441 0.33 10.75 18.55
N SER A 442 -0.85 11.25 18.93
CA SER A 442 -1.79 10.61 19.86
C SER A 442 -3.20 11.04 19.52
N ILE A 443 -4.19 10.25 19.94
CA ILE A 443 -5.60 10.61 19.73
C ILE A 443 -5.99 11.88 20.49
N ALA A 444 -5.25 12.26 21.54
CA ALA A 444 -5.47 13.49 22.29
C ALA A 444 -5.15 14.76 21.49
N ASP A 445 -4.27 14.67 20.52
CA ASP A 445 -3.79 15.77 19.68
C ASP A 445 -4.55 15.89 18.35
N ALA A 446 -5.49 14.98 18.09
CA ALA A 446 -6.21 14.91 16.83
C ALA A 446 -7.07 16.13 16.54
N ASN A 447 -7.09 16.57 15.29
CA ASN A 447 -7.92 17.67 14.78
C ASN A 447 -7.61 19.03 15.40
N ASP A 448 -6.40 19.25 15.86
CA ASP A 448 -6.00 20.54 16.41
C ASP A 448 -5.69 21.59 15.32
N GLU A 449 -5.46 22.83 15.76
CA GLU A 449 -5.18 23.96 14.87
C GLU A 449 -3.89 23.79 14.08
N ALA A 450 -2.88 23.12 14.61
CA ALA A 450 -1.63 22.85 13.91
C ALA A 450 -1.82 21.87 12.74
N GLN A 451 -2.53 20.77 12.97
CA GLN A 451 -2.86 19.78 11.96
C GLN A 451 -3.68 20.40 10.81
N PHE A 452 -4.75 21.10 11.15
CA PHE A 452 -5.65 21.66 10.16
C PHE A 452 -5.07 22.91 9.47
N GLY A 453 -4.23 23.68 10.16
CA GLY A 453 -3.49 24.77 9.53
C GLY A 453 -2.52 24.25 8.46
N GLU A 454 -1.80 23.17 8.73
CA GLU A 454 -0.97 22.50 7.72
C GLU A 454 -1.78 21.97 6.55
N LEU A 455 -2.93 21.34 6.80
CA LEU A 455 -3.80 20.80 5.75
C LEU A 455 -4.30 21.90 4.78
N GLN A 456 -4.61 23.10 5.29
CA GLN A 456 -4.97 24.25 4.44
C GLN A 456 -3.80 24.67 3.54
N VAL A 457 -2.58 24.68 4.07
CA VAL A 457 -1.37 24.98 3.27
C VAL A 457 -1.11 23.89 2.24
N GLN A 458 -1.36 22.61 2.57
CA GLN A 458 -1.29 21.53 1.59
C GLN A 458 -2.25 21.79 0.41
N GLY A 459 -3.45 22.30 0.65
CA GLY A 459 -4.40 22.70 -0.39
C GLY A 459 -3.86 23.82 -1.28
N GLU A 460 -3.25 24.87 -0.71
CA GLU A 460 -2.56 25.92 -1.46
C GLU A 460 -1.46 25.35 -2.35
N LEU A 461 -0.56 24.55 -1.77
CA LEU A 461 0.56 23.93 -2.46
C LEU A 461 0.10 22.98 -3.58
N THR A 462 -1.01 22.30 -3.39
CA THR A 462 -1.63 21.42 -4.39
C THR A 462 -1.97 22.21 -5.66
N THR A 463 -2.65 23.36 -5.53
CA THR A 463 -3.03 24.16 -6.68
C THR A 463 -1.81 24.75 -7.42
N ARG A 464 -0.77 25.13 -6.67
CA ARG A 464 0.49 25.61 -7.25
C ARG A 464 1.22 24.53 -8.03
N ALA A 465 1.27 23.30 -7.50
CA ALA A 465 1.87 22.15 -8.19
C ALA A 465 1.10 21.78 -9.46
N TRP A 466 -0.23 21.78 -9.42
CA TRP A 466 -1.08 21.52 -10.61
C TRP A 466 -0.89 22.57 -11.71
N ALA A 467 -0.64 23.82 -11.34
CA ALA A 467 -0.33 24.89 -12.30
C ALA A 467 1.00 24.63 -13.03
N LYS A 468 1.96 23.99 -12.37
CA LYS A 468 3.24 23.53 -12.93
C LYS A 468 3.16 22.16 -13.63
N GLY A 469 1.98 21.54 -13.65
CA GLY A 469 1.77 20.23 -14.27
C GLY A 469 2.28 19.05 -13.44
N VAL A 470 2.46 19.19 -12.13
CA VAL A 470 2.93 18.13 -11.24
C VAL A 470 1.76 17.47 -10.54
N GLN A 471 1.78 16.14 -10.47
CA GLN A 471 0.79 15.30 -9.80
C GLN A 471 0.95 15.42 -8.27
N VAL A 472 -0.18 15.45 -7.55
CA VAL A 472 -0.19 15.64 -6.09
C VAL A 472 -1.12 14.65 -5.41
N MET A 473 -0.65 14.05 -4.32
CA MET A 473 -1.46 13.51 -3.22
C MET A 473 -1.05 14.23 -1.93
N ASN A 474 -1.99 14.29 -0.96
CA ASN A 474 -1.78 14.91 0.34
C ASN A 474 -1.64 13.82 1.41
N GLU A 475 -0.68 13.97 2.32
CA GLU A 475 -0.60 13.10 3.50
C GLU A 475 -1.58 13.57 4.58
N GLY A 476 -2.02 12.61 5.39
CA GLY A 476 -2.97 12.82 6.46
C GLY A 476 -2.66 12.04 7.74
N PRO A 477 -3.49 12.22 8.78
CA PRO A 477 -3.13 11.95 10.16
C PRO A 477 -2.87 10.48 10.47
N GLY A 478 -1.99 10.26 11.46
CA GLY A 478 -1.63 8.94 11.98
C GLY A 478 -2.45 8.50 13.21
N HIS A 479 -2.96 9.42 14.03
CA HIS A 479 -3.72 9.12 15.25
C HIS A 479 -5.00 9.95 15.30
N VAL A 480 -6.15 9.30 15.08
CA VAL A 480 -7.45 9.97 15.10
C VAL A 480 -8.49 9.04 15.72
N PRO A 481 -9.18 9.44 16.78
CA PRO A 481 -10.27 8.64 17.34
C PRO A 481 -11.38 8.45 16.30
N LEU A 482 -12.01 7.29 16.31
CA LEU A 482 -12.90 6.79 15.27
C LEU A 482 -13.95 7.81 14.80
N HIS A 483 -14.57 8.53 15.75
CA HIS A 483 -15.65 9.49 15.49
C HIS A 483 -15.18 10.80 14.82
N MET A 484 -13.87 11.07 14.75
CA MET A 484 -13.30 12.27 14.13
C MET A 484 -12.71 12.02 12.74
N ILE A 485 -12.71 10.77 12.27
CA ILE A 485 -12.12 10.38 10.98
C ILE A 485 -12.88 11.01 9.81
N GLU A 486 -14.20 11.04 9.89
CA GLU A 486 -15.05 11.62 8.85
C GLU A 486 -14.74 13.11 8.62
N GLU A 487 -14.55 13.88 9.70
CA GLU A 487 -14.18 15.30 9.64
C GLU A 487 -12.84 15.51 8.91
N ASN A 488 -11.84 14.66 9.18
CA ASN A 488 -10.54 14.74 8.50
C ASN A 488 -10.70 14.58 6.98
N MET A 489 -11.45 13.55 6.55
CA MET A 489 -11.67 13.33 5.13
C MET A 489 -12.49 14.44 4.49
N ALA A 490 -13.52 14.95 5.18
CA ALA A 490 -14.35 16.04 4.70
C ALA A 490 -13.53 17.32 4.44
N LYS A 491 -12.68 17.71 5.41
CA LYS A 491 -11.80 18.88 5.29
C LYS A 491 -10.75 18.73 4.20
N GLN A 492 -10.17 17.52 4.06
CA GLN A 492 -9.22 17.27 2.99
C GLN A 492 -9.87 17.42 1.60
N LEU A 493 -11.04 16.82 1.39
CA LEU A 493 -11.76 16.95 0.12
C LEU A 493 -12.06 18.40 -0.25
N GLU A 494 -12.44 19.21 0.74
CA GLU A 494 -12.76 20.61 0.54
C GLU A 494 -11.51 21.46 0.31
N TRP A 495 -10.53 21.37 1.19
CA TRP A 495 -9.36 22.25 1.19
C TRP A 495 -8.30 21.86 0.18
N CYS A 496 -8.18 20.55 -0.12
CA CYS A 496 -7.22 20.03 -1.10
C CYS A 496 -7.87 19.70 -2.45
N HIS A 497 -9.08 20.20 -2.72
CA HIS A 497 -9.72 20.18 -4.04
C HIS A 497 -9.90 18.78 -4.64
N GLU A 498 -10.26 17.79 -3.83
CA GLU A 498 -10.39 16.37 -4.19
C GLU A 498 -9.07 15.67 -4.59
N ALA A 499 -7.90 16.27 -4.37
CA ALA A 499 -6.64 15.56 -4.56
C ALA A 499 -6.62 14.27 -3.72
N PRO A 500 -5.94 13.19 -4.16
CA PRO A 500 -5.88 11.95 -3.41
C PRO A 500 -5.35 12.16 -1.99
N PHE A 501 -5.99 11.50 -1.01
CA PHE A 501 -5.53 11.50 0.37
C PHE A 501 -4.77 10.22 0.68
N TYR A 502 -3.66 10.33 1.37
CA TYR A 502 -2.78 9.26 1.81
C TYR A 502 -2.57 9.35 3.31
N THR A 503 -3.01 8.35 4.08
CA THR A 503 -3.01 8.42 5.54
C THR A 503 -2.17 7.30 6.18
N LEU A 504 -1.52 7.61 7.31
CA LEU A 504 -0.86 6.62 8.16
C LEU A 504 -1.91 6.05 9.13
N GLY A 505 -2.60 5.01 8.73
CA GLY A 505 -3.74 4.49 9.47
C GLY A 505 -5.04 5.18 9.07
N PRO A 506 -5.71 5.92 10.01
CA PRO A 506 -5.23 6.33 11.34
C PRO A 506 -5.44 5.29 12.45
N LEU A 507 -4.58 5.34 13.46
CA LEU A 507 -4.75 4.60 14.72
C LEU A 507 -5.93 5.20 15.50
N THR A 508 -6.91 4.39 15.84
CA THR A 508 -8.15 4.84 16.52
C THR A 508 -8.05 4.87 18.04
N THR A 509 -6.98 4.32 18.58
CA THR A 509 -6.64 4.28 20.01
C THR A 509 -5.14 4.04 20.18
N ASP A 510 -4.57 4.50 21.29
CA ASP A 510 -3.12 4.43 21.57
C ASP A 510 -2.77 3.32 22.59
N ILE A 511 -3.75 2.49 23.01
CA ILE A 511 -3.56 1.56 24.15
C ILE A 511 -2.98 0.20 23.78
N ALA A 512 -2.65 -0.04 22.53
CA ALA A 512 -2.33 -1.39 22.03
C ALA A 512 -0.96 -1.53 21.34
N PRO A 513 0.16 -1.16 22.01
CA PRO A 513 1.49 -1.40 21.46
C PRO A 513 1.68 -2.89 21.10
N GLY A 514 2.24 -3.17 19.92
CA GLY A 514 2.35 -4.51 19.36
C GLY A 514 1.12 -4.97 18.55
N TYR A 515 0.02 -4.23 18.64
CA TYR A 515 -1.22 -4.46 17.86
C TYR A 515 -1.63 -3.23 17.05
N ASP A 516 -0.72 -2.31 16.81
CA ASP A 516 -0.99 -1.05 16.11
C ASP A 516 -1.48 -1.26 14.68
N HIS A 517 -1.10 -2.38 14.02
CA HIS A 517 -1.64 -2.79 12.72
C HIS A 517 -3.15 -3.10 12.78
N ILE A 518 -3.68 -3.51 13.93
CA ILE A 518 -5.13 -3.75 14.14
C ILE A 518 -5.84 -2.42 14.41
N THR A 519 -5.35 -1.63 15.37
CA THR A 519 -6.00 -0.35 15.75
C THR A 519 -6.03 0.63 14.58
N SER A 520 -4.97 0.66 13.79
CA SER A 520 -4.88 1.48 12.59
C SER A 520 -5.66 0.90 11.42
N GLY A 521 -5.74 -0.43 11.28
CA GLY A 521 -6.57 -1.10 10.28
C GLY A 521 -8.05 -0.75 10.38
N ILE A 522 -8.56 -0.57 11.62
CA ILE A 522 -9.93 -0.09 11.87
C ILE A 522 -10.12 1.31 11.28
N GLY A 523 -9.24 2.25 11.61
CA GLY A 523 -9.32 3.62 11.11
C GLY A 523 -9.06 3.71 9.60
N ALA A 524 -8.14 2.89 9.08
CA ALA A 524 -7.85 2.79 7.66
C ALA A 524 -9.08 2.36 6.84
N ALA A 525 -9.83 1.36 7.31
CA ALA A 525 -11.06 0.94 6.66
C ALA A 525 -12.10 2.08 6.66
N MET A 526 -12.23 2.81 7.77
CA MET A 526 -13.18 3.91 7.90
C MET A 526 -12.81 5.09 6.98
N ILE A 527 -11.57 5.56 7.02
CA ILE A 527 -11.16 6.69 6.19
C ILE A 527 -11.13 6.34 4.70
N GLY A 528 -10.78 5.08 4.37
CA GLY A 528 -10.85 4.54 3.01
C GLY A 528 -12.29 4.54 2.49
N TRP A 529 -13.27 4.14 3.29
CA TRP A 529 -14.68 4.23 2.96
C TRP A 529 -15.12 5.67 2.66
N HIS A 530 -14.67 6.64 3.46
CA HIS A 530 -14.97 8.06 3.25
C HIS A 530 -14.22 8.68 2.05
N GLY A 531 -13.25 7.99 1.45
CA GLY A 531 -12.62 8.42 0.19
C GLY A 531 -11.11 8.56 0.20
N CYS A 532 -10.42 8.17 1.28
CA CYS A 532 -8.96 8.05 1.25
C CYS A 532 -8.52 7.08 0.15
N ALA A 533 -7.53 7.50 -0.63
CA ALA A 533 -7.12 6.80 -1.84
C ALA A 533 -5.98 5.80 -1.62
N MET A 534 -5.11 6.08 -0.66
CA MET A 534 -3.99 5.23 -0.30
C MET A 534 -3.81 5.20 1.22
N LEU A 535 -3.46 4.03 1.73
CA LEU A 535 -3.24 3.76 3.14
C LEU A 535 -1.78 3.37 3.36
N CYS A 536 -1.08 4.08 4.22
CA CYS A 536 0.23 3.66 4.71
C CYS A 536 0.03 2.55 5.73
N TYR A 537 0.63 1.41 5.48
CA TYR A 537 0.52 0.30 6.43
C TYR A 537 1.21 0.64 7.76
N VAL A 538 0.73 0.00 8.80
CA VAL A 538 1.33 -0.04 10.13
C VAL A 538 1.65 -1.50 10.44
N THR A 539 2.80 -1.76 11.02
CA THR A 539 3.23 -3.11 11.41
C THR A 539 3.01 -3.34 12.91
N PRO A 540 3.05 -4.60 13.40
CA PRO A 540 3.03 -4.87 14.83
C PRO A 540 4.16 -4.19 15.62
N LYS A 541 5.25 -3.81 14.93
CA LYS A 541 6.42 -3.13 15.55
C LYS A 541 6.37 -1.60 15.46
N GLU A 542 5.26 -1.01 15.05
CA GLU A 542 5.12 0.45 15.09
C GLU A 542 5.42 0.97 16.49
N HIS A 543 6.17 2.07 16.57
CA HIS A 543 6.68 2.67 17.82
C HIS A 543 7.63 1.78 18.65
N LEU A 544 7.90 0.52 18.26
CA LEU A 544 8.68 -0.45 19.02
C LEU A 544 10.01 -0.83 18.38
N GLY A 545 10.08 -0.91 17.06
CA GLY A 545 11.29 -1.34 16.37
C GLY A 545 11.20 -1.43 14.85
N LEU A 546 12.32 -1.76 14.21
CA LEU A 546 12.37 -1.96 12.77
C LEU A 546 11.67 -3.28 12.40
N PRO A 547 10.73 -3.29 11.44
CA PRO A 547 10.01 -4.49 11.04
C PRO A 547 10.90 -5.49 10.29
N ASP A 548 10.70 -6.76 10.55
CA ASP A 548 11.23 -7.87 9.76
C ASP A 548 10.23 -8.33 8.68
N LYS A 549 10.56 -9.38 7.90
CA LYS A 549 9.68 -9.91 6.84
C LYS A 549 8.30 -10.32 7.36
N LYS A 550 8.22 -10.90 8.57
CA LYS A 550 6.94 -11.32 9.15
C LYS A 550 6.09 -10.11 9.48
N ASP A 551 6.66 -9.11 10.13
CA ASP A 551 5.95 -7.87 10.47
C ASP A 551 5.44 -7.15 9.21
N VAL A 552 6.26 -7.12 8.13
CA VAL A 552 5.86 -6.59 6.83
C VAL A 552 4.64 -7.32 6.29
N LYS A 553 4.64 -8.67 6.31
CA LYS A 553 3.49 -9.47 5.88
C LYS A 553 2.25 -9.15 6.71
N ASP A 554 2.38 -9.16 8.04
CA ASP A 554 1.26 -8.93 8.97
C ASP A 554 0.64 -7.55 8.72
N GLY A 555 1.47 -6.52 8.55
CA GLY A 555 1.01 -5.16 8.21
C GLY A 555 0.33 -5.08 6.84
N VAL A 556 0.93 -5.67 5.80
CA VAL A 556 0.34 -5.69 4.44
C VAL A 556 -1.02 -6.39 4.46
N ILE A 557 -1.13 -7.55 5.10
CA ILE A 557 -2.39 -8.30 5.16
C ILE A 557 -3.46 -7.53 5.92
N ALA A 558 -3.14 -6.94 7.08
CA ALA A 558 -4.06 -6.11 7.84
C ALA A 558 -4.63 -4.95 7.00
N TYR A 559 -3.75 -4.30 6.24
CA TYR A 559 -4.15 -3.17 5.40
C TYR A 559 -4.86 -3.57 4.10
N LYS A 560 -4.54 -4.74 3.52
CA LYS A 560 -5.35 -5.29 2.42
C LYS A 560 -6.75 -5.63 2.88
N ILE A 561 -6.94 -6.10 4.11
CA ILE A 561 -8.27 -6.30 4.71
C ILE A 561 -8.99 -4.96 4.84
N ALA A 562 -8.33 -3.93 5.40
CA ALA A 562 -8.91 -2.60 5.57
C ALA A 562 -9.29 -1.97 4.23
N ALA A 563 -8.40 -2.00 3.23
CA ALA A 563 -8.64 -1.48 1.89
C ALA A 563 -9.80 -2.20 1.20
N HIS A 564 -9.84 -3.54 1.27
CA HIS A 564 -10.91 -4.33 0.69
C HIS A 564 -12.27 -4.05 1.35
N ALA A 565 -12.30 -3.93 2.68
CA ALA A 565 -13.52 -3.55 3.41
C ALA A 565 -14.02 -2.16 2.99
N ALA A 566 -13.10 -1.20 2.80
CA ALA A 566 -13.43 0.12 2.29
C ALA A 566 -13.98 0.08 0.86
N ASP A 567 -13.39 -0.74 -0.03
CA ASP A 567 -13.85 -0.90 -1.42
C ASP A 567 -15.24 -1.54 -1.52
N LEU A 568 -15.53 -2.53 -0.66
CA LEU A 568 -16.87 -3.07 -0.50
C LEU A 568 -17.86 -1.97 -0.06
N ALA A 569 -17.51 -1.21 0.98
CA ALA A 569 -18.34 -0.14 1.52
C ALA A 569 -18.56 1.01 0.50
N LYS A 570 -17.59 1.30 -0.36
CA LYS A 570 -17.69 2.26 -1.46
C LYS A 570 -18.56 1.75 -2.61
N GLY A 571 -18.87 0.46 -2.64
CA GLY A 571 -19.66 -0.14 -3.73
C GLY A 571 -18.88 -0.33 -5.02
N HIS A 572 -17.58 -0.60 -4.96
CA HIS A 572 -16.80 -0.92 -6.16
C HIS A 572 -17.37 -2.16 -6.85
N PRO A 573 -17.80 -2.06 -8.12
CA PRO A 573 -18.25 -3.22 -8.89
C PRO A 573 -17.14 -4.26 -8.97
N GLY A 574 -17.41 -5.48 -8.60
CA GLY A 574 -16.42 -6.57 -8.62
C GLY A 574 -15.62 -6.76 -7.33
N ALA A 575 -15.61 -5.82 -6.39
CA ALA A 575 -14.95 -6.01 -5.10
C ALA A 575 -15.47 -7.26 -4.39
N GLN A 576 -16.78 -7.48 -4.39
CA GLN A 576 -17.42 -8.60 -3.73
C GLN A 576 -17.30 -9.94 -4.45
N PHE A 577 -16.85 -9.98 -5.68
CA PHE A 577 -16.77 -11.24 -6.45
C PHE A 577 -15.92 -12.29 -5.74
N ARG A 578 -14.80 -11.89 -5.17
CA ARG A 578 -13.89 -12.76 -4.41
C ARG A 578 -14.52 -13.25 -3.10
N ASP A 579 -15.22 -12.35 -2.37
CA ASP A 579 -15.93 -12.71 -1.13
C ASP A 579 -17.03 -13.73 -1.39
N ASN A 580 -17.79 -13.55 -2.47
CA ASN A 580 -18.85 -14.49 -2.85
C ASN A 580 -18.28 -15.86 -3.20
N ALA A 581 -17.18 -15.91 -3.96
CA ALA A 581 -16.51 -17.15 -4.33
C ALA A 581 -15.97 -17.86 -3.08
N LEU A 582 -15.32 -17.13 -2.16
CA LEU A 582 -14.82 -17.68 -0.91
C LEU A 582 -15.94 -18.16 0.00
N SER A 583 -17.02 -17.40 0.14
CA SER A 583 -18.18 -17.79 0.94
C SER A 583 -18.87 -19.03 0.40
N LYS A 584 -18.98 -19.15 -0.95
CA LYS A 584 -19.49 -20.38 -1.60
C LYS A 584 -18.56 -21.55 -1.32
N ALA A 585 -17.25 -21.39 -1.50
CA ALA A 585 -16.26 -22.44 -1.22
C ALA A 585 -16.31 -22.91 0.24
N ARG A 586 -16.45 -21.96 1.19
CA ARG A 586 -16.58 -22.24 2.62
C ARG A 586 -17.86 -23.04 2.93
N PHE A 587 -18.98 -22.66 2.36
CA PHE A 587 -20.26 -23.37 2.56
C PHE A 587 -20.20 -24.80 2.01
N GLU A 588 -19.52 -25.00 0.88
CA GLU A 588 -19.39 -26.29 0.19
C GLU A 588 -18.21 -27.14 0.70
N PHE A 589 -17.54 -26.70 1.75
CA PHE A 589 -16.35 -27.37 2.33
C PHE A 589 -15.23 -27.65 1.31
N ARG A 590 -15.12 -26.80 0.30
CA ARG A 590 -14.02 -26.79 -0.67
C ARG A 590 -12.82 -26.05 -0.05
N TRP A 591 -12.15 -26.71 0.91
CA TRP A 591 -11.10 -26.12 1.77
C TRP A 591 -9.97 -25.52 0.96
N GLU A 592 -9.47 -26.24 -0.06
CA GLU A 592 -8.40 -25.73 -0.92
C GLU A 592 -8.79 -24.42 -1.60
N ASP A 593 -10.01 -24.35 -2.15
CA ASP A 593 -10.51 -23.12 -2.77
C ASP A 593 -10.66 -22.00 -1.75
N GLN A 594 -11.13 -22.31 -0.54
CA GLN A 594 -11.25 -21.32 0.54
C GLN A 594 -9.89 -20.74 0.91
N PHE A 595 -8.84 -21.56 1.04
CA PHE A 595 -7.50 -21.12 1.33
C PHE A 595 -6.95 -20.28 0.18
N ASN A 596 -7.02 -20.77 -1.05
CA ASN A 596 -6.46 -20.12 -2.23
C ASN A 596 -7.14 -18.79 -2.55
N LEU A 597 -8.42 -18.62 -2.23
CA LEU A 597 -9.17 -17.38 -2.34
C LEU A 597 -8.85 -16.37 -1.23
N SER A 598 -8.27 -16.79 -0.10
CA SER A 598 -7.93 -15.89 1.00
C SER A 598 -6.80 -14.92 0.63
N LEU A 599 -6.66 -13.84 1.38
CA LEU A 599 -5.54 -12.90 1.23
C LEU A 599 -4.22 -13.56 1.64
N ASP A 600 -4.27 -14.45 2.62
CA ASP A 600 -3.13 -15.23 3.11
C ASP A 600 -3.46 -16.74 3.10
N PRO A 601 -3.25 -17.40 1.97
CA PRO A 601 -3.56 -18.84 1.83
C PRO A 601 -2.66 -19.72 2.70
N VAL A 602 -1.46 -19.25 3.03
CA VAL A 602 -0.50 -20.02 3.84
C VAL A 602 -1.00 -20.09 5.28
N THR A 603 -1.25 -18.95 5.91
CA THR A 603 -1.76 -18.88 7.28
C THR A 603 -3.15 -19.53 7.43
N ALA A 604 -4.02 -19.36 6.42
CA ALA A 604 -5.35 -19.99 6.45
C ALA A 604 -5.24 -21.51 6.49
N ARG A 605 -4.34 -22.10 5.70
CA ARG A 605 -4.08 -23.54 5.70
C ARG A 605 -3.44 -24.00 7.02
N GLU A 606 -2.42 -23.30 7.49
CA GLU A 606 -1.72 -23.64 8.74
C GLU A 606 -2.71 -23.73 9.91
N PHE A 607 -3.56 -22.72 10.10
CA PHE A 607 -4.54 -22.73 11.18
C PHE A 607 -5.59 -23.82 11.07
N HIS A 608 -6.02 -24.17 9.84
CA HIS A 608 -6.95 -25.27 9.64
C HIS A 608 -6.29 -26.61 9.96
N ASP A 609 -5.07 -26.85 9.46
CA ASP A 609 -4.37 -28.13 9.56
C ASP A 609 -3.80 -28.39 10.95
N GLU A 610 -3.42 -27.34 11.71
CA GLU A 610 -2.88 -27.45 13.07
C GLU A 610 -3.80 -28.24 14.01
N THR A 611 -5.11 -28.06 13.86
CA THR A 611 -6.11 -28.69 14.73
C THR A 611 -6.69 -29.99 14.19
N LEU A 612 -6.24 -30.43 13.02
CA LEU A 612 -6.72 -31.64 12.31
C LEU A 612 -5.54 -32.56 11.95
N PRO A 613 -5.04 -33.38 12.91
CA PRO A 613 -3.79 -34.11 12.73
C PRO A 613 -3.88 -35.27 11.72
N GLN A 614 -5.10 -35.71 11.34
CA GLN A 614 -5.30 -36.80 10.38
C GLN A 614 -5.62 -36.24 9.00
N GLU A 615 -4.94 -36.71 7.96
CA GLU A 615 -5.13 -36.28 6.58
C GLU A 615 -6.60 -36.36 6.10
N GLY A 616 -7.31 -37.43 6.47
CA GLY A 616 -8.73 -37.58 6.15
C GLY A 616 -9.65 -36.54 6.83
N ALA A 617 -9.22 -35.97 7.96
CA ALA A 617 -9.99 -34.94 8.65
C ALA A 617 -9.83 -33.57 7.98
N LYS A 618 -8.71 -33.31 7.30
CA LYS A 618 -8.45 -32.06 6.60
C LYS A 618 -9.37 -31.79 5.41
N THR A 619 -9.97 -32.84 4.85
CA THR A 619 -10.95 -32.77 3.75
C THR A 619 -12.39 -32.98 4.20
N ALA A 620 -12.63 -33.09 5.49
CA ALA A 620 -13.94 -33.37 6.06
C ALA A 620 -14.90 -32.16 5.91
N HIS A 621 -16.21 -32.46 5.87
CA HIS A 621 -17.27 -31.45 5.81
C HIS A 621 -17.58 -30.85 7.19
N PHE A 622 -16.57 -30.53 7.97
CA PHE A 622 -16.61 -29.82 9.24
C PHE A 622 -15.20 -29.35 9.59
N CYS A 623 -15.07 -28.35 10.49
CA CYS A 623 -13.80 -27.94 11.08
C CYS A 623 -13.75 -28.36 12.56
N SER A 624 -12.57 -28.22 13.17
CA SER A 624 -12.35 -28.57 14.58
C SER A 624 -13.20 -27.73 15.56
N MET A 625 -13.63 -26.50 15.17
CA MET A 625 -14.42 -25.63 16.03
C MET A 625 -15.78 -26.23 16.39
N CYS A 626 -16.55 -26.75 15.40
CA CYS A 626 -17.90 -27.27 15.60
C CYS A 626 -17.92 -28.81 15.67
N GLY A 627 -16.91 -29.46 15.09
CA GLY A 627 -16.91 -30.92 14.95
C GLY A 627 -18.01 -31.43 13.97
N PRO A 628 -18.17 -32.77 13.85
CA PRO A 628 -19.00 -33.37 12.80
C PRO A 628 -20.52 -33.20 13.01
N HIS A 629 -20.97 -32.91 14.25
CA HIS A 629 -22.40 -32.93 14.58
C HIS A 629 -23.01 -31.54 14.77
N PHE A 630 -22.18 -30.49 14.99
CA PHE A 630 -22.66 -29.16 15.33
C PHE A 630 -22.34 -28.10 14.27
N CYS A 631 -21.81 -28.50 13.12
CA CYS A 631 -21.52 -27.56 12.05
C CYS A 631 -22.83 -27.11 11.37
N SER A 632 -23.18 -25.82 11.54
CA SER A 632 -24.40 -25.24 10.95
C SER A 632 -24.45 -25.35 9.43
N MET A 633 -23.30 -25.20 8.75
CA MET A 633 -23.22 -25.38 7.30
C MET A 633 -23.52 -26.82 6.89
N LYS A 634 -23.00 -27.81 7.62
CA LYS A 634 -23.28 -29.22 7.38
C LYS A 634 -24.76 -29.53 7.59
N ILE A 635 -25.35 -29.04 8.66
CA ILE A 635 -26.79 -29.22 8.93
C ILE A 635 -27.62 -28.59 7.80
N THR A 636 -27.24 -27.39 7.33
CA THR A 636 -27.93 -26.72 6.20
C THR A 636 -27.75 -27.50 4.89
N GLU A 637 -26.57 -28.06 4.64
CA GLU A 637 -26.32 -28.94 3.50
C GLU A 637 -27.27 -30.18 3.53
N ASP A 638 -27.40 -30.80 4.69
CA ASP A 638 -28.30 -31.95 4.86
C ASP A 638 -29.77 -31.57 4.63
N VAL A 639 -30.20 -30.38 5.03
CA VAL A 639 -31.56 -29.86 4.73
C VAL A 639 -31.74 -29.64 3.22
N ARG A 640 -30.77 -29.09 2.52
CA ARG A 640 -30.80 -28.91 1.07
C ARG A 640 -30.84 -30.23 0.32
N LYS A 641 -30.08 -31.21 0.79
CA LYS A 641 -30.06 -32.55 0.23
C LYS A 641 -31.42 -33.25 0.38
N TYR A 642 -32.02 -33.17 1.57
CA TYR A 642 -33.36 -33.65 1.80
C TYR A 642 -34.41 -33.00 0.86
N ALA A 643 -34.30 -31.69 0.64
CA ALA A 643 -35.16 -30.96 -0.27
C ALA A 643 -35.07 -31.45 -1.71
N ALA A 644 -33.84 -31.65 -2.19
CA ALA A 644 -33.60 -32.18 -3.53
C ALA A 644 -34.14 -33.60 -3.69
N GLU A 645 -34.02 -34.48 -2.67
CA GLU A 645 -34.56 -35.85 -2.66
C GLU A 645 -36.09 -35.86 -2.69
N GLN A 646 -36.75 -34.85 -2.13
CA GLN A 646 -38.21 -34.69 -2.15
C GLN A 646 -38.75 -33.99 -3.41
N GLY A 647 -37.89 -33.53 -4.33
CA GLY A 647 -38.28 -32.81 -5.54
C GLY A 647 -38.96 -31.46 -5.28
N ILE A 648 -38.67 -30.85 -4.14
CA ILE A 648 -39.26 -29.58 -3.71
C ILE A 648 -38.26 -28.45 -4.03
N ALA A 649 -38.79 -27.28 -4.43
CA ALA A 649 -37.91 -26.08 -4.60
C ALA A 649 -37.19 -25.73 -3.30
N GLU A 650 -35.94 -25.34 -3.38
CA GLU A 650 -35.03 -25.09 -2.21
C GLU A 650 -35.69 -24.18 -1.16
N GLU A 651 -36.37 -23.10 -1.59
CA GLU A 651 -37.08 -22.20 -0.69
C GLU A 651 -38.27 -22.85 0.02
N GLU A 652 -39.02 -23.68 -0.66
CA GLU A 652 -40.18 -24.40 -0.12
C GLU A 652 -39.74 -25.54 0.82
N ALA A 653 -38.62 -26.17 0.53
CA ALA A 653 -38.05 -27.22 1.37
C ALA A 653 -37.45 -26.67 2.66
N LEU A 654 -36.79 -25.50 2.61
CA LEU A 654 -36.31 -24.82 3.81
C LEU A 654 -37.49 -24.52 4.74
N LYS A 655 -38.60 -23.99 4.19
CA LYS A 655 -39.81 -23.71 4.95
C LYS A 655 -40.46 -24.98 5.53
N LYS A 656 -40.66 -26.00 4.71
CA LYS A 656 -41.21 -27.27 5.15
C LYS A 656 -40.33 -28.06 6.10
N GLY A 657 -39.00 -28.02 5.86
CA GLY A 657 -38.01 -28.65 6.74
C GLY A 657 -37.94 -27.96 8.11
N MET A 658 -38.02 -26.65 8.17
CA MET A 658 -38.09 -25.88 9.42
C MET A 658 -39.43 -26.15 10.14
N GLU A 659 -40.55 -26.22 9.43
CA GLU A 659 -41.85 -26.54 10.01
C GLU A 659 -41.89 -27.98 10.54
N ALA A 660 -41.34 -28.93 9.80
CA ALA A 660 -41.25 -30.34 10.23
C ALA A 660 -40.34 -30.52 11.45
N LYS A 661 -39.18 -29.90 11.46
CA LYS A 661 -38.25 -29.91 12.60
C LYS A 661 -38.78 -29.17 13.80
N SER A 662 -39.48 -28.06 13.61
CA SER A 662 -40.14 -27.32 14.67
C SER A 662 -41.25 -28.19 15.31
N LYS A 663 -42.00 -28.93 14.51
CA LYS A 663 -43.04 -29.85 14.98
C LYS A 663 -42.45 -31.02 15.75
N GLU A 664 -41.40 -31.66 15.20
CA GLU A 664 -40.65 -32.72 15.86
C GLU A 664 -40.04 -32.26 17.21
N PHE A 665 -39.50 -31.05 17.26
CA PHE A 665 -38.97 -30.43 18.49
C PHE A 665 -40.05 -30.21 19.53
N VAL A 666 -41.21 -29.72 19.14
CA VAL A 666 -42.39 -29.57 20.03
C VAL A 666 -42.90 -30.94 20.52
N GLU A 667 -42.98 -31.95 19.64
CA GLU A 667 -43.40 -33.31 19.97
C GLU A 667 -42.40 -34.01 20.92
N GLN A 668 -41.12 -33.66 20.88
CA GLN A 668 -40.06 -34.14 21.80
C GLN A 668 -40.00 -33.38 23.12
N GLY A 669 -40.93 -32.49 23.39
CA GLY A 669 -41.07 -31.77 24.68
C GLY A 669 -40.49 -30.38 24.73
N ALA A 670 -40.08 -29.83 23.59
CA ALA A 670 -39.53 -28.42 23.47
C ALA A 670 -38.34 -28.09 24.40
N GLU A 671 -37.59 -29.10 24.84
CA GLU A 671 -36.40 -28.91 25.68
C GLU A 671 -35.13 -28.85 24.81
N VAL A 672 -34.36 -27.76 24.95
CA VAL A 672 -33.09 -27.53 24.25
C VAL A 672 -31.96 -28.42 24.82
N TYR A 673 -32.14 -28.94 26.02
CA TYR A 673 -31.20 -29.84 26.69
C TYR A 673 -31.88 -31.13 27.13
N ALA A 674 -31.49 -32.27 26.57
CA ALA A 674 -31.84 -33.54 27.14
C ALA A 674 -31.16 -33.71 28.50
N LYS A 675 -31.90 -33.98 29.56
CA LYS A 675 -31.31 -34.42 30.83
C LYS A 675 -30.60 -35.75 30.59
N ILE A 676 -29.28 -35.77 30.82
CA ILE A 676 -28.48 -37.00 30.84
C ILE A 676 -28.84 -37.78 32.10
#